data_84b40622413f1c03c82d82dee875e7cc
#
_entry.id   84b40622413f1c03c82d82dee875e7cc
#
_cell.length_a   1.000
_cell.length_b   1.000
_cell.length_c   1.000
_cell.angle_alpha   90.00
_cell.angle_beta   90.00
_cell.angle_gamma   90.00
#
_symmetry.space_group_name_H-M   'P 1'
#
loop_
_entity.id
_entity.type
_entity.pdbx_description
1 polymer ?
#
loop_
_entity_poly.entity_id
_entity_poly.type
_entity_poly.pdbx_seq_one_letter_code
_entity_poly.pdbx_strand_id
1 'polypeptide(L)'
;MIAKVVVENAAYSFDIAFSYQIPPAMQEDIRPGCRVLIPFGKSNRARQGLVMSLEEGEESKLKPIRMLLDLKPLLNEEQLWLTEYLHKRVFCTYYEAMRAVIPSGLTMKVKVMCSLGEQQAMPPEPSAAQQRILEYLKEQKKPVYIGQLLMDLGLTKNAPALKELFRIGAVVFSEDVREKTADSKIVMVRLSDGYADLLQSGKIRMTQVRKKVISLLEESPSASLKEVCYYAGTTRQTLDKMEEAGIISYYGRQIFRSPYADRHQEERTDSGVTLESSQQMALDTLWHLWEKKEEGPYPTALLYGVTGSGKSQVYLKLIEQVREKGEGVIILVPEISLTPQTVELFGRRFGKKVAVLHSGLTMAERADEYKRIQQGLADVVVGTRSAVFAPLKKLGLIVIDEEQEGAYASQSAPRYHAREIAKVRCRYHKAMLLLASATPSIETFYQAQKGKIHLVTLSKRYLGNQLPKVQIVDMNQSYGFDISQELTAELADNLQSNQQSIILLNRRGYHTAVKCNSCGEVIKCPNCSVALTYHHANRRMMCHYCGYSRDLEERCPNCGSELMGFNGSGTQRIEDELGRIFPQAQILRMDVDTTMSKLAHEVKFQEFAEGKYQIMVGTQMVAKGLNFPNVTLVGVLNADQSIYSQDFRGCERAFSLLTQVVGRCGRGTLPGRALIQTTSPDHPVIRQAAMQDYDGFYRDEIKTRKLALYPPFCTLCQVGFSGENEEYVRYGAMWFAREFQKKASGEYKDLPIRMMNPCEPVIARVAGKYRYCIVIKCRMEERFSRLMWEMLRAFDSEKKHKEVHIWVDLNGNDL
;
A
#
# COMPACT_ATOMS: atom_id res chain seq x y z
N MET A 1 -20.81 8.47 -32.15
CA MET A 1 -19.67 7.90 -31.34
C MET A 1 -20.20 7.20 -30.10
N ILE A 2 -19.68 6.04 -29.77
CA ILE A 2 -20.03 5.25 -28.58
C ILE A 2 -18.85 5.18 -27.62
N ALA A 3 -19.14 5.15 -26.31
CA ALA A 3 -18.14 4.97 -25.28
C ALA A 3 -18.13 3.52 -24.79
N LYS A 4 -16.97 2.90 -24.70
CA LYS A 4 -16.76 1.62 -24.01
C LYS A 4 -16.45 1.91 -22.54
N VAL A 5 -17.36 1.50 -21.66
CA VAL A 5 -17.32 1.86 -20.25
C VAL A 5 -17.26 0.61 -19.39
N VAL A 6 -16.25 0.53 -18.50
CA VAL A 6 -16.17 -0.49 -17.46
C VAL A 6 -16.91 0.00 -16.22
N VAL A 7 -17.63 -0.91 -15.55
CA VAL A 7 -18.61 -0.55 -14.52
C VAL A 7 -18.12 -0.98 -13.16
N GLU A 8 -18.36 -0.16 -12.14
CA GLU A 8 -17.99 -0.48 -10.76
C GLU A 8 -18.75 -1.73 -10.26
N ASN A 9 -18.01 -2.58 -9.49
CA ASN A 9 -18.53 -3.79 -8.88
C ASN A 9 -19.20 -4.78 -9.87
N ALA A 10 -18.63 -4.91 -11.07
CA ALA A 10 -18.99 -5.98 -11.99
C ALA A 10 -18.49 -7.34 -11.45
N ALA A 11 -19.27 -8.39 -11.62
CA ALA A 11 -18.85 -9.76 -11.34
C ALA A 11 -18.08 -10.34 -12.53
N TYR A 12 -17.26 -11.36 -12.33
CA TYR A 12 -16.42 -11.96 -13.40
C TYR A 12 -17.22 -12.40 -14.65
N SER A 13 -18.47 -12.85 -14.46
CA SER A 13 -19.33 -13.32 -15.54
C SER A 13 -19.69 -12.24 -16.56
N PHE A 14 -19.67 -10.97 -16.15
CA PHE A 14 -19.98 -9.82 -17.01
C PHE A 14 -19.02 -8.65 -16.82
N ASP A 15 -17.79 -8.94 -16.46
CA ASP A 15 -16.74 -7.93 -16.37
C ASP A 15 -16.15 -7.66 -17.76
N ILE A 16 -16.87 -6.83 -18.50
CA ILE A 16 -16.54 -6.35 -19.86
C ILE A 16 -16.76 -4.85 -19.96
N ALA A 17 -16.18 -4.23 -20.98
CA ALA A 17 -16.51 -2.86 -21.33
C ALA A 17 -17.85 -2.81 -22.07
N PHE A 18 -18.84 -2.16 -21.47
CA PHE A 18 -20.18 -1.98 -22.06
C PHE A 18 -20.23 -0.78 -22.98
N SER A 19 -21.03 -0.87 -24.06
CA SER A 19 -21.22 0.24 -24.99
C SER A 19 -22.33 1.17 -24.50
N TYR A 20 -22.04 2.47 -24.52
CA TYR A 20 -22.98 3.54 -24.17
C TYR A 20 -23.00 4.62 -25.25
N GLN A 21 -24.18 5.19 -25.49
CA GLN A 21 -24.33 6.38 -26.33
C GLN A 21 -23.75 7.60 -25.61
N ILE A 22 -23.06 8.46 -26.36
CA ILE A 22 -22.58 9.75 -25.89
C ILE A 22 -23.59 10.82 -26.26
N PRO A 23 -24.26 11.50 -25.29
CA PRO A 23 -25.14 12.61 -25.59
C PRO A 23 -24.42 13.74 -26.33
N PRO A 24 -25.08 14.44 -27.29
CA PRO A 24 -24.44 15.52 -28.05
C PRO A 24 -23.73 16.59 -27.19
N ALA A 25 -24.33 16.93 -26.06
CA ALA A 25 -23.77 17.91 -25.11
C ALA A 25 -22.46 17.46 -24.43
N MET A 26 -22.05 16.20 -24.53
CA MET A 26 -20.85 15.66 -23.91
C MET A 26 -19.78 15.21 -24.93
N GLN A 27 -20.07 15.27 -26.24
CA GLN A 27 -19.17 14.75 -27.27
C GLN A 27 -17.82 15.46 -27.32
N GLU A 28 -17.79 16.75 -27.03
CA GLU A 28 -16.56 17.53 -27.02
C GLU A 28 -15.71 17.32 -25.77
N ASP A 29 -16.31 16.93 -24.65
CA ASP A 29 -15.64 16.85 -23.36
C ASP A 29 -15.22 15.43 -22.98
N ILE A 30 -15.97 14.41 -23.44
CA ILE A 30 -15.70 13.02 -23.08
C ILE A 30 -14.43 12.50 -23.75
N ARG A 31 -13.56 11.89 -22.95
CA ARG A 31 -12.28 11.29 -23.38
C ARG A 31 -12.08 9.95 -22.68
N PRO A 32 -11.29 9.02 -23.25
CA PRO A 32 -10.79 7.87 -22.50
C PRO A 32 -10.11 8.32 -21.21
N GLY A 33 -10.37 7.60 -20.12
CA GLY A 33 -9.87 7.95 -18.79
C GLY A 33 -10.79 8.85 -17.96
N CYS A 34 -11.89 9.36 -18.53
CA CYS A 34 -12.92 10.07 -17.76
C CYS A 34 -13.86 9.10 -17.05
N ARG A 35 -14.29 9.48 -15.85
CA ARG A 35 -15.36 8.78 -15.14
C ARG A 35 -16.71 9.33 -15.60
N VAL A 36 -17.66 8.44 -15.68
CA VAL A 36 -19.04 8.76 -16.11
C VAL A 36 -20.05 8.11 -15.17
N LEU A 37 -21.22 8.72 -15.08
CA LEU A 37 -22.38 8.12 -14.45
C LEU A 37 -23.28 7.49 -15.52
N ILE A 38 -23.57 6.21 -15.38
CA ILE A 38 -24.28 5.42 -16.38
C ILE A 38 -25.49 4.68 -15.80
N PRO A 39 -26.56 4.47 -16.56
CA PRO A 39 -27.66 3.60 -16.19
C PRO A 39 -27.25 2.12 -16.40
N PHE A 40 -27.19 1.31 -15.34
CA PHE A 40 -26.77 -0.08 -15.43
C PHE A 40 -27.88 -1.07 -15.07
N GLY A 41 -27.88 -2.20 -15.77
CA GLY A 41 -28.82 -3.32 -15.56
C GLY A 41 -30.25 -3.00 -16.01
N LYS A 42 -31.18 -3.94 -15.75
CA LYS A 42 -32.62 -3.80 -16.13
C LYS A 42 -33.32 -2.65 -15.37
N SER A 43 -32.87 -2.35 -14.16
CA SER A 43 -33.46 -1.30 -13.31
C SER A 43 -32.86 0.10 -13.56
N ASN A 44 -31.96 0.26 -14.52
CA ASN A 44 -31.29 1.52 -14.86
C ASN A 44 -30.70 2.25 -13.64
N ARG A 45 -30.19 1.50 -12.67
CA ARG A 45 -29.54 2.11 -11.51
C ARG A 45 -28.29 2.87 -11.94
N ALA A 46 -28.13 4.05 -11.40
CA ALA A 46 -26.93 4.83 -11.61
C ALA A 46 -25.71 4.11 -11.03
N ARG A 47 -24.69 3.93 -11.87
CA ARG A 47 -23.40 3.39 -11.47
C ARG A 47 -22.29 4.23 -12.05
N GLN A 48 -21.20 4.32 -11.31
CA GLN A 48 -19.97 4.91 -11.83
C GLN A 48 -19.31 3.95 -12.81
N GLY A 49 -18.83 4.49 -13.93
CA GLY A 49 -18.01 3.78 -14.89
C GLY A 49 -16.80 4.59 -15.30
N LEU A 50 -15.84 3.93 -15.93
CA LEU A 50 -14.65 4.54 -16.52
C LEU A 50 -14.71 4.32 -18.04
N VAL A 51 -14.51 5.37 -18.80
CA VAL A 51 -14.42 5.31 -20.27
C VAL A 51 -13.04 4.73 -20.63
N MET A 52 -13.05 3.55 -21.27
CA MET A 52 -11.82 2.89 -21.73
C MET A 52 -11.42 3.32 -23.14
N SER A 53 -12.40 3.37 -24.04
CA SER A 53 -12.19 3.80 -25.42
C SER A 53 -13.45 4.46 -26.00
N LEU A 54 -13.26 5.18 -27.09
CA LEU A 54 -14.31 5.75 -27.93
C LEU A 54 -14.26 5.05 -29.29
N GLU A 55 -15.41 4.64 -29.82
CA GLU A 55 -15.51 3.94 -31.09
C GLU A 55 -16.65 4.53 -31.94
N GLU A 56 -16.56 4.39 -33.27
CA GLU A 56 -17.70 4.64 -34.14
C GLU A 56 -18.63 3.42 -34.13
N GLY A 57 -19.94 3.65 -34.05
CA GLY A 57 -20.89 2.56 -34.01
C GLY A 57 -22.35 3.01 -34.01
N GLU A 58 -23.26 2.09 -34.14
CA GLU A 58 -24.70 2.33 -34.14
C GLU A 58 -25.19 2.67 -32.72
N GLU A 59 -25.81 3.84 -32.57
CA GLU A 59 -26.22 4.41 -31.27
C GLU A 59 -27.66 4.05 -30.90
N SER A 60 -28.48 3.64 -31.87
CA SER A 60 -29.96 3.57 -31.78
C SER A 60 -30.51 2.67 -30.68
N LYS A 61 -29.73 1.71 -30.18
CA LYS A 61 -30.13 0.75 -29.13
C LYS A 61 -29.35 0.90 -27.81
N LEU A 62 -28.47 1.88 -27.75
CA LEU A 62 -27.58 2.05 -26.60
C LEU A 62 -28.21 2.98 -25.57
N LYS A 63 -27.93 2.72 -24.29
CA LYS A 63 -28.31 3.61 -23.21
C LYS A 63 -27.37 4.82 -23.20
N PRO A 64 -27.91 6.05 -23.01
CA PRO A 64 -27.07 7.26 -22.93
C PRO A 64 -26.32 7.33 -21.60
N ILE A 65 -25.12 7.90 -21.64
CA ILE A 65 -24.38 8.36 -20.46
C ILE A 65 -25.20 9.46 -19.79
N ARG A 66 -25.37 9.40 -18.46
CA ARG A 66 -26.15 10.39 -17.72
C ARG A 66 -25.37 11.65 -17.41
N MET A 67 -24.10 11.50 -16.99
CA MET A 67 -23.28 12.63 -16.56
C MET A 67 -21.80 12.31 -16.75
N LEU A 68 -21.04 13.31 -17.17
CA LEU A 68 -19.57 13.31 -17.11
C LEU A 68 -19.13 13.76 -15.71
N LEU A 69 -18.26 12.98 -15.06
CA LEU A 69 -17.83 13.24 -13.69
C LEU A 69 -16.50 14.01 -13.62
N ASP A 70 -15.68 13.90 -14.65
CA ASP A 70 -14.36 14.55 -14.74
C ASP A 70 -14.30 15.47 -15.96
N LEU A 71 -13.95 16.74 -15.74
CA LEU A 71 -13.70 17.69 -16.83
C LEU A 71 -12.40 17.40 -17.62
N LYS A 72 -11.48 16.68 -16.99
CA LYS A 72 -10.24 16.20 -17.63
C LYS A 72 -10.07 14.73 -17.30
N PRO A 73 -9.49 13.91 -18.19
CA PRO A 73 -9.24 12.50 -17.92
C PRO A 73 -8.49 12.31 -16.60
N LEU A 74 -9.04 11.46 -15.73
CA LEU A 74 -8.41 11.08 -14.47
C LEU A 74 -7.25 10.13 -14.72
N LEU A 75 -7.40 9.21 -15.67
CA LEU A 75 -6.36 8.29 -16.12
C LEU A 75 -5.82 8.69 -17.48
N ASN A 76 -4.48 8.68 -17.60
CA ASN A 76 -3.81 8.83 -18.87
C ASN A 76 -3.80 7.49 -19.65
N GLU A 77 -3.25 7.52 -20.87
CA GLU A 77 -3.21 6.37 -21.76
C GLU A 77 -2.45 5.16 -21.14
N GLU A 78 -1.29 5.41 -20.53
CA GLU A 78 -0.53 4.38 -19.81
C GLU A 78 -1.36 3.73 -18.71
N GLN A 79 -2.07 4.53 -17.93
CA GLN A 79 -2.86 4.06 -16.80
C GLN A 79 -4.08 3.24 -17.24
N LEU A 80 -4.70 3.59 -18.36
CA LEU A 80 -5.75 2.79 -18.99
C LEU A 80 -5.19 1.44 -19.45
N TRP A 81 -4.04 1.46 -20.10
CA TRP A 81 -3.34 0.25 -20.52
C TRP A 81 -2.91 -0.62 -19.32
N LEU A 82 -2.42 -0.01 -18.22
CA LEU A 82 -2.11 -0.75 -16.99
C LEU A 82 -3.36 -1.37 -16.34
N THR A 83 -4.51 -0.70 -16.42
CA THR A 83 -5.80 -1.23 -15.95
C THR A 83 -6.17 -2.49 -16.73
N GLU A 84 -6.01 -2.46 -18.04
CA GLU A 84 -6.25 -3.62 -18.90
C GLU A 84 -5.22 -4.75 -18.65
N TYR A 85 -3.96 -4.39 -18.47
CA TYR A 85 -2.91 -5.35 -18.13
C TYR A 85 -3.18 -6.08 -16.82
N LEU A 86 -3.52 -5.34 -15.75
CA LEU A 86 -3.88 -5.92 -14.46
C LEU A 86 -5.08 -6.85 -14.59
N HIS A 87 -6.15 -6.42 -15.24
CA HIS A 87 -7.31 -7.26 -15.51
C HIS A 87 -6.89 -8.58 -16.13
N LYS A 88 -6.18 -8.57 -17.26
CA LYS A 88 -5.80 -9.76 -18.02
C LYS A 88 -4.82 -10.69 -17.29
N ARG A 89 -3.86 -10.14 -16.55
CA ARG A 89 -2.71 -10.88 -16.01
C ARG A 89 -2.84 -11.26 -14.54
N VAL A 90 -3.60 -10.49 -13.76
CA VAL A 90 -3.72 -10.71 -12.31
C VAL A 90 -5.09 -11.31 -11.94
N PHE A 91 -5.92 -11.55 -12.96
CA PHE A 91 -7.26 -12.14 -12.80
C PHE A 91 -8.15 -11.36 -11.83
N CYS A 92 -8.16 -10.06 -11.96
CA CYS A 92 -9.02 -9.16 -11.20
C CYS A 92 -10.07 -8.53 -12.11
N THR A 93 -11.12 -7.96 -11.55
CA THR A 93 -12.10 -7.19 -12.33
C THR A 93 -11.48 -5.87 -12.81
N TYR A 94 -12.01 -5.30 -13.88
CA TYR A 94 -11.60 -3.96 -14.36
C TYR A 94 -11.71 -2.89 -13.27
N TYR A 95 -12.75 -2.97 -12.44
CA TYR A 95 -12.94 -2.03 -11.34
C TYR A 95 -11.88 -2.18 -10.25
N GLU A 96 -11.49 -3.39 -9.89
CA GLU A 96 -10.39 -3.64 -8.97
C GLU A 96 -9.07 -3.13 -9.54
N ALA A 97 -8.79 -3.38 -10.82
CA ALA A 97 -7.62 -2.89 -11.52
C ALA A 97 -7.57 -1.35 -11.51
N MET A 98 -8.66 -0.68 -11.87
CA MET A 98 -8.80 0.77 -11.84
C MET A 98 -8.53 1.34 -10.43
N ARG A 99 -9.10 0.72 -9.38
CA ARG A 99 -8.90 1.14 -7.99
C ARG A 99 -7.46 1.04 -7.50
N ALA A 100 -6.66 0.15 -8.06
CA ALA A 100 -5.23 0.09 -7.75
C ALA A 100 -4.44 1.23 -8.37
N VAL A 101 -4.84 1.65 -9.58
CA VAL A 101 -4.18 2.71 -10.34
C VAL A 101 -4.58 4.11 -9.83
N ILE A 102 -5.83 4.28 -9.39
CA ILE A 102 -6.35 5.56 -8.88
C ILE A 102 -6.16 5.64 -7.35
N PRO A 103 -5.58 6.72 -6.80
CA PRO A 103 -5.52 6.93 -5.37
C PRO A 103 -6.91 7.02 -4.74
N SER A 104 -7.06 6.42 -3.55
CA SER A 104 -8.34 6.36 -2.83
C SER A 104 -8.99 7.74 -2.56
N GLY A 105 -8.20 8.81 -2.50
CA GLY A 105 -8.68 10.20 -2.30
C GLY A 105 -9.40 10.79 -3.50
N LEU A 106 -9.14 10.29 -4.71
CA LEU A 106 -9.77 10.75 -5.95
C LEU A 106 -11.04 9.98 -6.32
N THR A 107 -11.45 9.00 -5.50
CA THR A 107 -12.71 8.27 -5.73
C THR A 107 -13.91 9.16 -5.39
N MET A 108 -14.94 9.16 -6.25
CA MET A 108 -16.18 9.88 -6.01
C MET A 108 -17.17 9.03 -5.20
N LYS A 109 -18.06 9.71 -4.47
CA LYS A 109 -19.26 9.09 -3.90
C LYS A 109 -20.48 9.66 -4.61
N VAL A 110 -21.26 8.77 -5.20
CA VAL A 110 -22.58 9.11 -5.71
C VAL A 110 -23.55 9.00 -4.55
N LYS A 111 -24.16 10.11 -4.15
CA LYS A 111 -25.23 10.16 -3.15
C LYS A 111 -26.55 10.33 -3.86
N VAL A 112 -27.48 9.42 -3.63
CA VAL A 112 -28.84 9.58 -4.11
C VAL A 112 -29.56 10.49 -3.12
N MET A 113 -29.94 11.65 -3.59
CA MET A 113 -30.70 12.64 -2.85
C MET A 113 -32.19 12.47 -3.12
N CYS A 114 -33.01 12.83 -2.17
CA CYS A 114 -34.46 12.71 -2.21
C CYS A 114 -35.09 14.08 -1.94
N SER A 115 -36.02 14.49 -2.77
CA SER A 115 -36.81 15.71 -2.60
C SER A 115 -38.28 15.47 -2.93
N LEU A 116 -39.14 16.38 -2.53
CA LEU A 116 -40.54 16.37 -2.96
C LEU A 116 -40.64 16.54 -4.47
N GLY A 117 -41.54 15.80 -5.09
CA GLY A 117 -41.96 15.98 -6.47
C GLY A 117 -43.09 17.03 -6.61
N GLU A 118 -43.71 17.07 -7.77
CA GLU A 118 -44.83 17.98 -8.04
C GLU A 118 -46.03 17.66 -7.15
N GLN A 119 -46.75 18.69 -6.65
CA GLN A 119 -47.90 18.54 -5.75
C GLN A 119 -49.02 17.67 -6.31
N GLN A 120 -49.15 17.58 -7.62
CA GLN A 120 -50.17 16.77 -8.29
C GLN A 120 -49.95 15.25 -8.18
N ALA A 121 -48.81 14.81 -7.79
CA ALA A 121 -48.44 13.39 -7.66
C ALA A 121 -48.60 12.83 -6.22
N MET A 122 -49.24 13.57 -5.30
CA MET A 122 -49.46 13.11 -3.93
C MET A 122 -50.52 11.99 -3.88
N PRO A 123 -50.26 10.93 -3.09
CA PRO A 123 -51.25 9.83 -2.93
C PRO A 123 -52.48 10.42 -2.18
N PRO A 124 -53.72 10.04 -2.58
CA PRO A 124 -54.96 10.54 -1.94
C PRO A 124 -55.09 10.12 -0.50
N GLU A 125 -54.60 8.91 -0.12
CA GLU A 125 -54.56 8.42 1.27
C GLU A 125 -53.17 7.82 1.54
N PRO A 126 -52.18 8.63 1.98
CA PRO A 126 -50.88 8.14 2.27
C PRO A 126 -50.87 7.28 3.56
N SER A 127 -50.15 6.17 3.51
CA SER A 127 -49.89 5.35 4.71
C SER A 127 -49.09 6.15 5.75
N ALA A 128 -49.12 5.75 7.01
CA ALA A 128 -48.39 6.43 8.11
C ALA A 128 -46.89 6.59 7.81
N ALA A 129 -46.25 5.59 7.13
CA ALA A 129 -44.85 5.66 6.71
C ALA A 129 -44.63 6.65 5.55
N GLN A 130 -45.57 6.70 4.60
CA GLN A 130 -45.51 7.66 3.48
C GLN A 130 -45.70 9.07 4.00
N GLN A 131 -46.62 9.27 4.93
CA GLN A 131 -46.89 10.60 5.52
C GLN A 131 -45.66 11.11 6.27
N ARG A 132 -45.02 10.30 7.08
CA ARG A 132 -43.75 10.67 7.77
C ARG A 132 -42.62 11.05 6.79
N ILE A 133 -42.50 10.35 5.68
CA ILE A 133 -41.53 10.68 4.65
C ILE A 133 -41.83 12.04 4.01
N LEU A 134 -43.09 12.27 3.64
CA LEU A 134 -43.53 13.51 3.02
C LEU A 134 -43.39 14.72 3.96
N GLU A 135 -43.77 14.57 5.25
CA GLU A 135 -43.62 15.61 6.28
C GLU A 135 -42.12 15.94 6.49
N TYR A 136 -41.28 14.91 6.66
CA TYR A 136 -39.84 15.11 6.79
C TYR A 136 -39.23 15.88 5.61
N LEU A 137 -39.60 15.52 4.37
CA LEU A 137 -39.11 16.21 3.18
C LEU A 137 -39.67 17.60 3.01
N LYS A 138 -40.88 17.90 3.51
CA LYS A 138 -41.44 19.26 3.54
C LYS A 138 -40.71 20.23 4.46
N GLU A 139 -40.21 19.73 5.58
CA GLU A 139 -39.41 20.53 6.52
C GLU A 139 -38.01 20.86 5.97
N GLN A 140 -37.50 20.04 5.06
CA GLN A 140 -36.18 20.21 4.48
C GLN A 140 -36.23 21.15 3.25
N LYS A 141 -35.50 22.25 3.30
CA LYS A 141 -35.44 23.24 2.18
C LYS A 141 -34.56 22.78 1.01
N LYS A 142 -33.86 21.67 1.15
CA LYS A 142 -32.90 21.12 0.16
C LYS A 142 -33.07 19.62 0.03
N PRO A 143 -32.70 19.00 -1.11
CA PRO A 143 -32.69 17.56 -1.26
C PRO A 143 -31.90 16.89 -0.13
N VAL A 144 -32.41 15.80 0.43
CA VAL A 144 -31.82 15.05 1.54
C VAL A 144 -31.21 13.75 1.04
N TYR A 145 -30.06 13.36 1.60
CA TYR A 145 -29.46 12.04 1.31
C TYR A 145 -30.39 10.91 1.76
N ILE A 146 -30.72 9.97 0.85
CA ILE A 146 -31.64 8.86 1.16
C ILE A 146 -31.20 8.07 2.40
N GLY A 147 -29.89 7.82 2.56
CA GLY A 147 -29.39 7.11 3.73
C GLY A 147 -29.66 7.85 5.05
N GLN A 148 -29.61 9.17 5.05
CA GLN A 148 -29.93 10.01 6.19
C GLN A 148 -31.44 9.94 6.49
N LEU A 149 -32.28 10.13 5.47
CA LEU A 149 -33.72 10.04 5.58
C LEU A 149 -34.18 8.68 6.16
N LEU A 150 -33.60 7.58 5.67
CA LEU A 150 -33.92 6.24 6.18
C LEU A 150 -33.49 6.06 7.64
N MET A 151 -32.33 6.60 8.02
CA MET A 151 -31.82 6.53 9.40
C MET A 151 -32.67 7.36 10.35
N ASP A 152 -32.96 8.59 9.99
CA ASP A 152 -33.73 9.53 10.83
C ASP A 152 -35.16 9.07 11.04
N LEU A 153 -35.74 8.39 10.05
CA LEU A 153 -37.11 7.83 10.14
C LEU A 153 -37.15 6.38 10.64
N GLY A 154 -36.00 5.75 10.93
CA GLY A 154 -35.93 4.36 11.34
C GLY A 154 -36.42 3.34 10.28
N LEU A 155 -36.27 3.68 9.01
CA LEU A 155 -36.73 2.87 7.88
C LEU A 155 -35.61 1.98 7.32
N THR A 156 -35.99 0.80 6.82
CA THR A 156 -35.04 -0.11 6.15
C THR A 156 -34.65 0.38 4.75
N LYS A 157 -33.50 -0.07 4.24
CA LYS A 157 -33.01 0.28 2.89
C LYS A 157 -34.01 -0.07 1.75
N ASN A 158 -34.93 -0.95 1.99
CA ASN A 158 -35.94 -1.41 1.03
C ASN A 158 -37.36 -0.87 1.33
N ALA A 159 -37.48 0.24 2.09
CA ALA A 159 -38.77 0.80 2.49
C ALA A 159 -39.81 0.83 1.33
N PRO A 160 -40.85 0.01 1.35
CA PRO A 160 -41.86 -0.04 0.27
C PRO A 160 -42.54 1.32 0.06
N ALA A 161 -42.80 2.03 1.15
CA ALA A 161 -43.42 3.34 1.15
C ALA A 161 -42.64 4.38 0.32
N LEU A 162 -41.29 4.40 0.43
CA LEU A 162 -40.45 5.31 -0.34
C LEU A 162 -40.45 4.95 -1.83
N LYS A 163 -40.42 3.65 -2.15
CA LYS A 163 -40.48 3.17 -3.54
C LYS A 163 -41.80 3.52 -4.23
N GLU A 164 -42.88 3.45 -3.50
CA GLU A 164 -44.21 3.78 -4.02
C GLU A 164 -44.38 5.28 -4.26
N LEU A 165 -43.94 6.12 -3.29
CA LEU A 165 -43.88 7.56 -3.46
C LEU A 165 -43.04 7.98 -4.68
N PHE A 166 -41.93 7.30 -4.91
CA PHE A 166 -41.11 7.52 -6.11
C PHE A 166 -41.86 7.13 -7.40
N ARG A 167 -42.57 5.96 -7.38
CA ARG A 167 -43.30 5.45 -8.55
C ARG A 167 -44.40 6.41 -9.00
N ILE A 168 -45.07 7.04 -8.06
CA ILE A 168 -46.15 8.01 -8.36
C ILE A 168 -45.65 9.44 -8.59
N GLY A 169 -44.33 9.68 -8.46
CA GLY A 169 -43.76 11.00 -8.67
C GLY A 169 -43.89 11.97 -7.47
N ALA A 170 -44.43 11.52 -6.34
CA ALA A 170 -44.54 12.34 -5.13
C ALA A 170 -43.19 12.68 -4.50
N VAL A 171 -42.20 11.84 -4.79
CA VAL A 171 -40.83 12.03 -4.39
C VAL A 171 -39.94 11.82 -5.62
N VAL A 172 -38.96 12.70 -5.77
CA VAL A 172 -37.99 12.66 -6.87
C VAL A 172 -36.63 12.37 -6.31
N PHE A 173 -35.91 11.47 -6.98
CA PHE A 173 -34.50 11.19 -6.66
C PHE A 173 -33.61 11.97 -7.61
N SER A 174 -32.62 12.64 -7.05
CA SER A 174 -31.54 13.30 -7.77
C SER A 174 -30.20 12.71 -7.32
N GLU A 175 -29.17 12.81 -8.15
CA GLU A 175 -27.86 12.28 -7.86
C GLU A 175 -26.92 13.45 -7.54
N ASP A 176 -26.36 13.44 -6.33
CA ASP A 176 -25.32 14.41 -5.91
C ASP A 176 -23.97 13.66 -5.92
N VAL A 177 -23.08 14.10 -6.78
CA VAL A 177 -21.76 13.50 -6.96
C VAL A 177 -20.73 14.43 -6.32
N ARG A 178 -20.04 13.92 -5.30
CA ARG A 178 -18.98 14.69 -4.63
C ARG A 178 -17.69 13.88 -4.57
N GLU A 179 -16.58 14.55 -4.80
CA GLU A 179 -15.28 14.00 -4.48
C GLU A 179 -15.19 13.69 -2.98
N LYS A 180 -14.51 12.60 -2.62
CA LYS A 180 -14.27 12.28 -1.21
C LYS A 180 -13.42 13.33 -0.50
N THR A 181 -12.57 14.03 -1.25
CA THR A 181 -11.67 15.06 -0.75
C THR A 181 -11.80 16.32 -1.59
N ALA A 182 -12.14 17.44 -0.95
CA ALA A 182 -12.14 18.74 -1.64
C ALA A 182 -10.72 19.27 -1.81
N ASP A 183 -10.46 19.91 -2.95
CA ASP A 183 -9.22 20.65 -3.17
C ASP A 183 -9.06 21.77 -2.15
N SER A 184 -7.87 21.90 -1.58
CA SER A 184 -7.54 23.03 -0.76
C SER A 184 -7.25 24.23 -1.66
N LYS A 185 -8.05 25.27 -1.56
CA LYS A 185 -7.86 26.52 -2.31
C LYS A 185 -7.64 27.66 -1.35
N ILE A 186 -6.59 28.45 -1.59
CA ILE A 186 -6.45 29.77 -0.96
C ILE A 186 -7.01 30.80 -1.91
N VAL A 187 -7.82 31.71 -1.36
CA VAL A 187 -8.28 32.88 -2.08
C VAL A 187 -7.10 33.85 -2.21
N MET A 188 -6.68 34.09 -3.42
CA MET A 188 -5.65 35.05 -3.78
C MET A 188 -6.31 36.34 -4.29
N VAL A 189 -5.61 37.42 -4.04
CA VAL A 189 -6.02 38.79 -4.45
C VAL A 189 -4.99 39.31 -5.45
N ARG A 190 -5.46 39.86 -6.54
CA ARG A 190 -4.63 40.60 -7.51
C ARG A 190 -5.34 41.90 -7.94
N LEU A 191 -4.59 42.82 -8.47
CA LEU A 191 -5.19 43.99 -9.14
C LEU A 191 -5.98 43.53 -10.37
N SER A 192 -7.13 44.12 -10.61
CA SER A 192 -7.95 43.86 -11.81
C SER A 192 -7.35 44.51 -13.06
N ASP A 193 -7.55 43.85 -14.20
CA ASP A 193 -7.15 44.47 -15.47
C ASP A 193 -7.91 45.80 -15.66
N GLY A 194 -7.18 46.91 -15.93
CA GLY A 194 -7.80 48.25 -16.06
C GLY A 194 -8.02 49.00 -14.73
N TYR A 195 -7.48 48.53 -13.58
CA TYR A 195 -7.59 49.24 -12.30
C TYR A 195 -7.04 50.69 -12.38
N ALA A 196 -5.99 50.93 -13.18
CA ALA A 196 -5.35 52.23 -13.34
C ALA A 196 -6.30 53.24 -13.97
N ASP A 197 -7.05 52.87 -15.00
CA ASP A 197 -8.04 53.69 -15.66
C ASP A 197 -9.21 54.05 -14.75
N LEU A 198 -9.61 53.08 -13.93
CA LEU A 198 -10.64 53.30 -12.88
C LEU A 198 -10.20 54.31 -11.83
N LEU A 199 -8.93 54.31 -11.45
CA LEU A 199 -8.37 55.29 -10.52
C LEU A 199 -8.29 56.68 -11.13
N GLN A 200 -7.92 56.77 -12.41
CA GLN A 200 -7.83 58.06 -13.14
C GLN A 200 -9.22 58.71 -13.41
N SER A 201 -10.27 57.89 -13.51
CA SER A 201 -11.64 58.38 -13.73
C SER A 201 -12.21 59.21 -12.56
N GLY A 202 -11.54 59.23 -11.40
CA GLY A 202 -11.98 60.02 -10.25
C GLY A 202 -13.26 59.54 -9.58
N LYS A 203 -13.87 58.45 -10.07
CA LYS A 203 -15.14 57.90 -9.57
C LYS A 203 -15.02 57.16 -8.23
N ILE A 204 -13.81 56.79 -7.84
CA ILE A 204 -13.56 55.99 -6.65
C ILE A 204 -12.83 56.82 -5.59
N ARG A 205 -13.43 56.96 -4.40
CA ARG A 205 -12.80 57.65 -3.28
C ARG A 205 -11.62 56.84 -2.74
N MET A 206 -10.40 57.37 -2.86
CA MET A 206 -9.17 56.74 -2.38
C MET A 206 -8.97 56.93 -0.89
N THR A 207 -9.16 55.87 -0.12
CA THR A 207 -8.83 55.84 1.33
C THR A 207 -7.40 55.39 1.53
N GLN A 208 -6.83 55.66 2.69
CA GLN A 208 -5.46 55.21 3.04
C GLN A 208 -5.31 53.70 2.94
N VAL A 209 -6.33 52.93 3.35
CA VAL A 209 -6.35 51.48 3.27
C VAL A 209 -6.33 50.99 1.82
N ARG A 210 -7.14 51.60 0.92
CA ARG A 210 -7.14 51.28 -0.49
C ARG A 210 -5.77 51.53 -1.14
N LYS A 211 -5.13 52.65 -0.81
CA LYS A 211 -3.75 52.95 -1.27
C LYS A 211 -2.76 51.91 -0.83
N LYS A 212 -2.81 51.47 0.43
CA LYS A 212 -1.92 50.42 0.97
C LYS A 212 -2.14 49.06 0.27
N VAL A 213 -3.38 48.67 0.01
CA VAL A 213 -3.68 47.44 -0.71
C VAL A 213 -3.16 47.48 -2.14
N ILE A 214 -3.35 48.61 -2.83
CA ILE A 214 -2.86 48.76 -4.21
C ILE A 214 -1.33 48.75 -4.23
N SER A 215 -0.65 49.52 -3.38
CA SER A 215 0.82 49.52 -3.31
C SER A 215 1.39 48.13 -2.99
N LEU A 216 0.76 47.39 -2.06
CA LEU A 216 1.15 46.00 -1.75
C LEU A 216 1.04 45.09 -2.98
N LEU A 217 -0.04 45.23 -3.77
CA LEU A 217 -0.28 44.40 -4.95
C LEU A 217 0.49 44.86 -6.20
N GLU A 218 0.98 46.10 -6.23
CA GLU A 218 1.93 46.60 -7.24
C GLU A 218 3.34 46.04 -6.98
N GLU A 219 3.77 45.97 -5.71
CA GLU A 219 5.03 45.34 -5.31
C GLU A 219 5.01 43.81 -5.43
N SER A 220 3.87 43.19 -5.11
CA SER A 220 3.64 41.76 -5.19
C SER A 220 2.39 41.47 -6.01
N PRO A 221 2.51 41.10 -7.30
CA PRO A 221 1.38 41.00 -8.24
C PRO A 221 0.22 40.11 -7.79
N SER A 222 0.43 39.27 -6.74
CA SER A 222 -0.63 38.53 -6.08
C SER A 222 -0.24 38.13 -4.66
N ALA A 223 -1.17 38.26 -3.73
CA ALA A 223 -1.01 37.84 -2.34
C ALA A 223 -2.26 37.11 -1.84
N SER A 224 -2.14 36.25 -0.83
CA SER A 224 -3.32 35.62 -0.23
C SER A 224 -4.20 36.68 0.46
N LEU A 225 -5.50 36.43 0.49
CA LEU A 225 -6.46 37.31 1.18
C LEU A 225 -6.04 37.57 2.63
N LYS A 226 -5.48 36.57 3.33
CA LYS A 226 -4.97 36.71 4.69
C LYS A 226 -3.75 37.64 4.76
N GLU A 227 -2.81 37.53 3.84
CA GLU A 227 -1.63 38.38 3.76
C GLU A 227 -2.03 39.81 3.46
N VAL A 228 -2.90 40.02 2.47
CA VAL A 228 -3.40 41.36 2.16
C VAL A 228 -4.10 42.00 3.37
N CYS A 229 -4.94 41.23 4.08
CA CYS A 229 -5.59 41.74 5.30
C CYS A 229 -4.57 42.09 6.38
N TYR A 230 -3.54 41.26 6.59
CA TYR A 230 -2.52 41.46 7.60
C TYR A 230 -1.62 42.66 7.28
N TYR A 231 -1.00 42.69 6.10
CA TYR A 231 -0.02 43.73 5.75
C TYR A 231 -0.67 45.12 5.44
N ALA A 232 -1.86 45.13 4.86
CA ALA A 232 -2.57 46.38 4.62
C ALA A 232 -3.39 46.86 5.84
N GLY A 233 -3.49 46.06 6.89
CA GLY A 233 -4.28 46.33 8.09
C GLY A 233 -5.78 46.48 7.78
N THR A 234 -6.33 45.57 6.97
CA THR A 234 -7.69 45.63 6.46
C THR A 234 -8.51 44.40 6.75
N THR A 235 -9.81 44.43 6.48
CA THR A 235 -10.72 43.29 6.65
C THR A 235 -11.18 42.76 5.30
N ARG A 236 -11.66 41.50 5.30
CA ARG A 236 -12.25 40.88 4.10
C ARG A 236 -13.39 41.76 3.51
N GLN A 237 -14.25 42.28 4.35
CA GLN A 237 -15.37 43.16 3.87
C GLN A 237 -14.88 44.38 3.13
N THR A 238 -13.73 44.96 3.47
CA THR A 238 -13.14 46.07 2.76
C THR A 238 -12.59 45.62 1.39
N LEU A 239 -12.00 44.43 1.33
CA LEU A 239 -11.52 43.86 0.07
C LEU A 239 -12.68 43.47 -0.85
N ASP A 240 -13.78 42.91 -0.31
CA ASP A 240 -14.99 42.59 -1.07
C ASP A 240 -15.56 43.85 -1.74
N LYS A 241 -15.59 45.00 -1.02
CA LYS A 241 -15.97 46.31 -1.62
C LYS A 241 -14.99 46.82 -2.66
N MET A 242 -13.71 46.45 -2.59
CA MET A 242 -12.73 46.79 -3.62
C MET A 242 -12.87 45.91 -4.87
N GLU A 243 -13.30 44.65 -4.70
CA GLU A 243 -13.65 43.75 -5.77
C GLU A 243 -14.92 44.24 -6.51
N GLU A 244 -15.99 44.58 -5.75
CA GLU A 244 -17.22 45.16 -6.30
C GLU A 244 -16.94 46.47 -7.08
N ALA A 245 -15.96 47.24 -6.62
CA ALA A 245 -15.52 48.46 -7.31
C ALA A 245 -14.57 48.18 -8.49
N GLY A 246 -14.23 46.93 -8.79
CA GLY A 246 -13.38 46.56 -9.92
C GLY A 246 -11.88 46.85 -9.74
N ILE A 247 -11.41 47.20 -8.53
CA ILE A 247 -10.00 47.52 -8.26
C ILE A 247 -9.17 46.26 -8.14
N ILE A 248 -9.71 45.23 -7.50
CA ILE A 248 -9.06 43.91 -7.27
C ILE A 248 -9.95 42.81 -7.79
N SER A 249 -9.36 41.66 -8.02
CA SER A 249 -10.07 40.42 -8.33
C SER A 249 -9.57 39.26 -7.47
N TYR A 250 -10.51 38.42 -7.07
CA TYR A 250 -10.20 37.19 -6.38
C TYR A 250 -10.02 36.04 -7.37
N TYR A 251 -9.06 35.14 -7.06
CA TYR A 251 -8.96 33.87 -7.73
C TYR A 251 -8.53 32.78 -6.75
N GLY A 252 -8.93 31.56 -7.01
CA GLY A 252 -8.55 30.40 -6.19
C GLY A 252 -7.20 29.84 -6.65
N ARG A 253 -6.18 29.86 -5.77
CA ARG A 253 -4.95 29.14 -6.00
C ARG A 253 -5.01 27.80 -5.26
N GLN A 254 -4.85 26.71 -6.01
CA GLN A 254 -4.79 25.38 -5.42
C GLN A 254 -3.53 25.23 -4.57
N ILE A 255 -3.69 24.73 -3.36
CA ILE A 255 -2.58 24.37 -2.47
C ILE A 255 -2.59 22.87 -2.29
N PHE A 256 -1.42 22.29 -2.42
CA PHE A 256 -1.20 20.90 -2.17
C PHE A 256 -0.80 20.70 -0.71
N ARG A 257 -1.57 19.87 0.00
CA ARG A 257 -1.23 19.42 1.35
C ARG A 257 -0.06 18.45 1.25
N SER A 258 1.03 18.74 1.90
CA SER A 258 2.14 17.82 2.05
C SER A 258 2.55 17.78 3.51
N PRO A 259 2.52 16.63 4.19
CA PRO A 259 2.94 16.52 5.58
C PRO A 259 4.44 16.75 5.75
N TYR A 260 5.17 16.86 4.64
CA TYR A 260 6.61 17.04 4.59
C TYR A 260 7.03 18.39 4.03
N ALA A 261 6.08 19.33 3.81
CA ALA A 261 6.34 20.64 3.20
C ALA A 261 7.44 21.43 3.96
N ASP A 262 7.40 21.41 5.30
CA ASP A 262 8.36 22.10 6.15
C ASP A 262 9.74 21.41 6.18
N ARG A 263 9.82 20.16 5.73
CA ARG A 263 11.07 19.38 5.66
C ARG A 263 11.74 19.44 4.29
N HIS A 264 11.04 19.96 3.27
CA HIS A 264 11.57 20.21 1.92
C HIS A 264 12.30 21.56 1.90
N GLN A 265 13.56 21.56 2.34
CA GLN A 265 14.44 22.71 2.19
C GLN A 265 14.82 22.94 0.73
N GLU A 266 15.46 24.07 0.44
CA GLU A 266 16.02 24.34 -0.88
C GLU A 266 16.99 23.21 -1.29
N GLU A 267 16.95 22.86 -2.56
CA GLU A 267 17.75 21.79 -3.15
C GLU A 267 19.23 22.06 -2.88
N ARG A 268 19.89 21.20 -2.12
CA ARG A 268 21.33 21.25 -1.94
C ARG A 268 21.97 20.35 -2.97
N THR A 269 22.50 20.95 -4.01
CA THR A 269 23.13 20.28 -5.17
C THR A 269 24.42 19.53 -4.84
N ASP A 270 24.97 19.72 -3.66
CA ASP A 270 26.20 19.03 -3.26
C ASP A 270 26.03 18.35 -1.89
N SER A 271 25.87 17.03 -1.91
CA SER A 271 25.77 16.22 -0.70
C SER A 271 27.12 15.96 -0.05
N GLY A 272 28.23 16.42 -0.65
CA GLY A 272 29.60 16.16 -0.15
C GLY A 272 29.99 14.67 -0.09
N VAL A 273 29.13 13.76 -0.52
CA VAL A 273 29.37 12.32 -0.47
C VAL A 273 30.17 11.90 -1.69
N THR A 274 31.44 11.60 -1.47
CA THR A 274 32.32 11.01 -2.48
C THR A 274 32.08 9.50 -2.51
N LEU A 275 31.83 8.96 -3.69
CA LEU A 275 31.75 7.52 -3.90
C LEU A 275 33.13 6.87 -3.83
N GLU A 276 33.20 5.70 -3.20
CA GLU A 276 34.41 4.86 -3.28
C GLU A 276 34.58 4.29 -4.70
N SER A 277 35.81 3.88 -5.06
CA SER A 277 36.10 3.37 -6.40
C SER A 277 35.15 2.27 -6.85
N SER A 278 34.80 1.33 -5.96
CA SER A 278 33.86 0.24 -6.27
C SER A 278 32.43 0.74 -6.51
N GLN A 279 32.00 1.74 -5.76
CA GLN A 279 30.68 2.37 -5.92
C GLN A 279 30.63 3.20 -7.22
N GLN A 280 31.74 3.91 -7.53
CA GLN A 280 31.83 4.66 -8.79
C GLN A 280 31.76 3.73 -10.00
N MET A 281 32.50 2.64 -9.99
CA MET A 281 32.44 1.62 -11.07
C MET A 281 31.02 1.05 -11.23
N ALA A 282 30.32 0.82 -10.11
CA ALA A 282 28.93 0.37 -10.15
C ALA A 282 28.02 1.43 -10.75
N LEU A 283 28.18 2.70 -10.38
CA LEU A 283 27.43 3.82 -10.95
C LEU A 283 27.69 3.95 -12.45
N ASP A 284 28.95 3.91 -12.89
CA ASP A 284 29.32 4.03 -14.30
C ASP A 284 28.72 2.89 -15.14
N THR A 285 28.71 1.67 -14.58
CA THR A 285 28.07 0.50 -15.23
C THR A 285 26.57 0.70 -15.37
N LEU A 286 25.90 1.15 -14.29
CA LEU A 286 24.47 1.39 -14.29
C LEU A 286 24.09 2.55 -15.23
N TRP A 287 24.91 3.60 -15.26
CA TRP A 287 24.73 4.73 -16.15
C TRP A 287 24.84 4.31 -17.61
N HIS A 288 25.86 3.54 -17.98
CA HIS A 288 26.01 3.02 -19.32
C HIS A 288 24.83 2.13 -19.76
N LEU A 289 24.27 1.33 -18.85
CA LEU A 289 23.06 0.56 -19.12
C LEU A 289 21.85 1.48 -19.36
N TRP A 290 21.74 2.56 -18.58
CA TRP A 290 20.67 3.52 -18.73
C TRP A 290 20.77 4.29 -20.06
N GLU A 291 21.95 4.71 -20.48
CA GLU A 291 22.17 5.38 -21.77
C GLU A 291 21.75 4.51 -22.95
N LYS A 292 21.97 3.21 -22.87
CA LYS A 292 21.58 2.23 -23.90
C LYS A 292 20.13 1.75 -23.86
N LYS A 293 19.29 2.33 -23.01
CA LYS A 293 17.89 1.87 -22.82
C LYS A 293 17.02 1.94 -24.09
N GLU A 294 17.41 2.76 -25.07
CA GLU A 294 16.71 2.89 -26.35
C GLU A 294 17.14 1.84 -27.38
N GLU A 295 18.33 1.22 -27.21
CA GLU A 295 18.94 0.35 -28.22
C GLU A 295 18.38 -1.09 -28.24
N GLY A 296 17.51 -1.45 -27.26
CA GLY A 296 17.01 -2.82 -27.13
C GLY A 296 15.85 -2.97 -26.15
N PRO A 297 15.67 -4.17 -25.60
CA PRO A 297 14.72 -4.35 -24.52
C PRO A 297 15.15 -3.51 -23.30
N TYR A 298 14.18 -2.95 -22.57
CA TYR A 298 14.47 -2.12 -21.40
C TYR A 298 15.47 -2.80 -20.44
N PRO A 299 16.54 -2.09 -20.02
CA PRO A 299 17.55 -2.68 -19.17
C PRO A 299 17.01 -2.93 -17.75
N THR A 300 17.31 -4.12 -17.24
CA THR A 300 17.08 -4.46 -15.84
C THR A 300 18.40 -4.80 -15.20
N ALA A 301 18.72 -4.17 -14.08
CA ALA A 301 19.93 -4.46 -13.30
C ALA A 301 19.58 -4.87 -11.88
N LEU A 302 20.39 -5.76 -11.32
CA LEU A 302 20.42 -6.11 -9.91
C LEU A 302 21.70 -5.53 -9.28
N LEU A 303 21.53 -4.52 -8.42
CA LEU A 303 22.59 -4.00 -7.58
C LEU A 303 22.67 -4.86 -6.31
N TYR A 304 23.49 -5.89 -6.37
CA TYR A 304 23.75 -6.82 -5.28
C TYR A 304 24.94 -6.34 -4.45
N GLY A 305 24.79 -6.28 -3.14
CA GLY A 305 25.91 -5.89 -2.29
C GLY A 305 25.62 -6.17 -0.81
N VAL A 306 26.67 -6.47 -0.07
CA VAL A 306 26.57 -6.75 1.36
C VAL A 306 25.88 -5.61 2.12
N THR A 307 25.34 -5.91 3.30
CA THR A 307 24.74 -4.89 4.15
C THR A 307 25.77 -3.82 4.51
N GLY A 308 25.41 -2.53 4.28
CA GLY A 308 26.36 -1.42 4.51
C GLY A 308 27.38 -1.17 3.38
N SER A 309 27.20 -1.75 2.20
CA SER A 309 28.05 -1.46 1.03
C SER A 309 27.78 -0.12 0.34
N GLY A 310 26.77 0.63 0.79
CA GLY A 310 26.46 1.94 0.21
C GLY A 310 25.62 1.91 -1.06
N LYS A 311 24.86 0.83 -1.32
CA LYS A 311 23.93 0.72 -2.46
C LYS A 311 23.06 1.96 -2.63
N SER A 312 22.57 2.51 -1.53
CA SER A 312 21.70 3.70 -1.56
C SER A 312 22.42 4.93 -2.11
N GLN A 313 23.70 5.10 -1.84
CA GLN A 313 24.48 6.21 -2.40
C GLN A 313 24.65 6.08 -3.91
N VAL A 314 24.87 4.85 -4.39
CA VAL A 314 25.01 4.57 -5.83
C VAL A 314 23.70 4.91 -6.55
N TYR A 315 22.55 4.39 -6.10
CA TYR A 315 21.31 4.68 -6.80
C TYR A 315 20.84 6.14 -6.63
N LEU A 316 21.16 6.82 -5.51
CA LEU A 316 20.87 8.24 -5.36
C LEU A 316 21.63 9.09 -6.37
N LYS A 317 22.92 8.78 -6.64
CA LYS A 317 23.70 9.43 -7.69
C LYS A 317 23.14 9.14 -9.10
N LEU A 318 22.72 7.90 -9.34
CA LEU A 318 22.07 7.54 -10.61
C LEU A 318 20.77 8.33 -10.83
N ILE A 319 19.98 8.52 -9.78
CA ILE A 319 18.74 9.34 -9.82
C ILE A 319 19.05 10.79 -10.20
N GLU A 320 20.12 11.39 -9.64
CA GLU A 320 20.56 12.74 -10.02
C GLU A 320 20.83 12.84 -11.51
N GLN A 321 21.64 11.91 -12.04
CA GLN A 321 22.01 11.88 -13.45
C GLN A 321 20.79 11.70 -14.39
N VAL A 322 19.85 10.83 -14.01
CA VAL A 322 18.61 10.61 -14.80
C VAL A 322 17.75 11.86 -14.81
N ARG A 323 17.62 12.55 -13.67
CA ARG A 323 16.88 13.82 -13.58
C ARG A 323 17.50 14.94 -14.41
N GLU A 324 18.82 15.03 -14.44
CA GLU A 324 19.54 16.01 -15.27
C GLU A 324 19.22 15.83 -16.77
N LYS A 325 18.85 14.61 -17.19
CA LYS A 325 18.33 14.34 -18.55
C LYS A 325 16.83 14.66 -18.72
N GLY A 326 16.19 15.22 -17.71
CA GLY A 326 14.76 15.60 -17.74
C GLY A 326 13.78 14.44 -17.62
N GLU A 327 14.21 13.29 -17.09
CA GLU A 327 13.37 12.12 -16.89
C GLU A 327 13.05 11.90 -15.40
N GLY A 328 11.82 11.47 -15.11
CA GLY A 328 11.35 11.22 -13.76
C GLY A 328 11.73 9.84 -13.24
N VAL A 329 11.72 9.71 -11.94
CA VAL A 329 12.15 8.50 -11.22
C VAL A 329 11.12 8.07 -10.19
N ILE A 330 10.89 6.76 -10.09
CA ILE A 330 10.10 6.15 -9.00
C ILE A 330 11.04 5.30 -8.15
N ILE A 331 11.01 5.53 -6.84
CA ILE A 331 11.74 4.75 -5.86
C ILE A 331 10.74 4.04 -4.96
N LEU A 332 10.74 2.71 -5.01
CA LEU A 332 9.96 1.87 -4.11
C LEU A 332 10.83 1.45 -2.94
N VAL A 333 10.34 1.72 -1.74
CA VAL A 333 10.97 1.27 -0.49
C VAL A 333 9.95 0.45 0.33
N PRO A 334 10.39 -0.52 1.13
CA PRO A 334 9.50 -1.22 2.04
C PRO A 334 8.81 -0.24 3.00
N GLU A 335 7.56 -0.52 3.39
CA GLU A 335 6.77 0.37 4.23
C GLU A 335 7.47 0.73 5.55
N ILE A 336 8.20 -0.22 6.12
CA ILE A 336 8.98 -0.06 7.36
C ILE A 336 10.21 0.85 7.14
N SER A 337 10.76 0.87 5.93
CA SER A 337 11.95 1.67 5.57
C SER A 337 11.59 3.10 5.16
N LEU A 338 10.32 3.40 4.93
CA LEU A 338 9.86 4.77 4.62
C LEU A 338 9.70 5.57 5.91
N THR A 339 10.81 5.81 6.57
CA THR A 339 10.90 6.63 7.78
C THR A 339 11.00 8.12 7.41
N PRO A 340 10.72 9.04 8.36
CA PRO A 340 10.95 10.47 8.15
C PRO A 340 12.39 10.80 7.76
N GLN A 341 13.35 10.06 8.30
CA GLN A 341 14.78 10.21 7.93
C GLN A 341 15.01 9.89 6.45
N THR A 342 14.34 8.84 5.94
CA THR A 342 14.40 8.51 4.52
C THR A 342 13.75 9.60 3.67
N VAL A 343 12.57 10.09 4.07
CA VAL A 343 11.89 11.19 3.37
C VAL A 343 12.72 12.48 3.42
N GLU A 344 13.33 12.77 4.56
CA GLU A 344 14.21 13.93 4.74
C GLU A 344 15.48 13.82 3.87
N LEU A 345 16.08 12.65 3.76
CA LEU A 345 17.22 12.39 2.87
C LEU A 345 16.88 12.77 1.42
N PHE A 346 15.73 12.32 0.92
CA PHE A 346 15.27 12.67 -0.42
C PHE A 346 14.88 14.15 -0.53
N GLY A 347 14.21 14.69 0.50
CA GLY A 347 13.80 16.10 0.55
C GLY A 347 14.98 17.06 0.55
N ARG A 348 16.05 16.77 1.31
CA ARG A 348 17.29 17.57 1.32
C ARG A 348 18.01 17.54 -0.03
N ARG A 349 17.94 16.38 -0.74
CA ARG A 349 18.67 16.17 -2.00
C ARG A 349 17.93 16.68 -3.22
N PHE A 350 16.61 16.54 -3.26
CA PHE A 350 15.78 16.84 -4.44
C PHE A 350 14.75 17.95 -4.20
N GLY A 351 14.70 18.53 -3.01
CA GLY A 351 13.86 19.66 -2.67
C GLY A 351 12.37 19.42 -2.90
N LYS A 352 11.69 20.43 -3.41
CA LYS A 352 10.24 20.41 -3.72
C LYS A 352 9.85 19.48 -4.87
N LYS A 353 10.82 18.90 -5.56
CA LYS A 353 10.60 17.96 -6.68
C LYS A 353 10.27 16.54 -6.22
N VAL A 354 10.33 16.26 -4.92
CA VAL A 354 9.96 14.98 -4.33
C VAL A 354 8.47 14.92 -4.05
N ALA A 355 7.83 13.83 -4.45
CA ALA A 355 6.50 13.44 -4.02
C ALA A 355 6.58 12.13 -3.21
N VAL A 356 5.82 12.05 -2.12
CA VAL A 356 5.84 10.89 -1.22
C VAL A 356 4.48 10.19 -1.25
N LEU A 357 4.47 8.86 -1.53
CA LEU A 357 3.25 8.07 -1.64
C LEU A 357 3.29 6.83 -0.74
N HIS A 358 2.50 6.81 0.34
CA HIS A 358 2.39 5.64 1.23
C HIS A 358 1.01 5.54 1.92
N SER A 359 0.77 4.41 2.58
CA SER A 359 -0.50 4.10 3.26
C SER A 359 -0.84 5.05 4.42
N GLY A 360 0.15 5.64 5.06
CA GLY A 360 -0.03 6.55 6.20
C GLY A 360 -0.43 7.98 5.85
N LEU A 361 -0.46 8.35 4.58
CA LEU A 361 -1.01 9.62 4.14
C LEU A 361 -2.54 9.60 4.26
N THR A 362 -3.13 10.74 4.63
CA THR A 362 -4.58 10.94 4.52
C THR A 362 -5.02 10.84 3.06
N MET A 363 -6.31 10.61 2.83
CA MET A 363 -6.84 10.56 1.46
C MET A 363 -6.59 11.86 0.69
N ALA A 364 -6.65 12.99 1.40
CA ALA A 364 -6.46 14.31 0.81
C ALA A 364 -5.00 14.55 0.41
N GLU A 365 -4.06 14.27 1.30
CA GLU A 365 -2.62 14.37 1.01
C GLU A 365 -2.21 13.48 -0.16
N ARG A 366 -2.73 12.24 -0.19
CA ARG A 366 -2.46 11.30 -1.28
C ARG A 366 -2.99 11.79 -2.62
N ALA A 367 -4.19 12.40 -2.64
CA ALA A 367 -4.77 13.00 -3.83
C ALA A 367 -3.95 14.22 -4.29
N ASP A 368 -3.50 15.04 -3.35
CA ASP A 368 -2.70 16.23 -3.64
C ASP A 368 -1.31 15.87 -4.18
N GLU A 369 -0.61 14.88 -3.59
CA GLU A 369 0.67 14.39 -4.10
C GLU A 369 0.52 13.78 -5.50
N TYR A 370 -0.54 13.00 -5.75
CA TYR A 370 -0.83 12.47 -7.07
C TYR A 370 -1.02 13.57 -8.13
N LYS A 371 -1.79 14.63 -7.80
CA LYS A 371 -1.99 15.78 -8.68
C LYS A 371 -0.69 16.54 -8.95
N ARG A 372 0.20 16.67 -7.93
CA ARG A 372 1.52 17.28 -8.10
C ARG A 372 2.36 16.52 -9.12
N ILE A 373 2.37 15.18 -9.05
CA ILE A 373 3.10 14.34 -10.01
C ILE A 373 2.50 14.49 -11.42
N GLN A 374 1.16 14.41 -11.53
CA GLN A 374 0.44 14.52 -12.80
C GLN A 374 0.69 15.87 -13.49
N GLN A 375 0.80 16.95 -12.72
CA GLN A 375 1.09 18.29 -13.23
C GLN A 375 2.57 18.51 -13.57
N GLY A 376 3.47 17.59 -13.20
CA GLY A 376 4.92 17.72 -13.40
C GLY A 376 5.61 18.63 -12.38
N LEU A 377 4.97 18.87 -11.24
CA LEU A 377 5.55 19.65 -10.13
C LEU A 377 6.53 18.81 -9.30
N ALA A 378 6.43 17.49 -9.40
CA ALA A 378 7.35 16.52 -8.82
C ALA A 378 7.79 15.52 -9.90
N ASP A 379 9.08 15.21 -9.94
CA ASP A 379 9.73 14.30 -10.89
C ASP A 379 10.44 13.12 -10.17
N VAL A 380 10.58 13.18 -8.83
CA VAL A 380 11.05 12.09 -7.99
C VAL A 380 9.92 11.61 -7.10
N VAL A 381 9.50 10.36 -7.26
CA VAL A 381 8.44 9.75 -6.46
C VAL A 381 9.04 8.71 -5.54
N VAL A 382 8.95 8.93 -4.25
CA VAL A 382 9.36 7.97 -3.22
C VAL A 382 8.12 7.37 -2.57
N GLY A 383 8.06 6.06 -2.47
CA GLY A 383 6.89 5.48 -1.83
C GLY A 383 6.94 3.98 -1.65
N THR A 384 5.84 3.46 -1.13
CA THR A 384 5.66 2.02 -0.92
C THR A 384 5.08 1.38 -2.20
N ARG A 385 4.67 0.12 -2.11
CA ARG A 385 4.15 -0.67 -3.23
C ARG A 385 3.25 0.10 -4.22
N SER A 386 2.30 0.90 -3.72
CA SER A 386 1.34 1.61 -4.57
C SER A 386 1.94 2.77 -5.38
N ALA A 387 3.11 3.27 -4.99
CA ALA A 387 3.79 4.33 -5.72
C ALA A 387 4.24 3.89 -7.14
N VAL A 388 4.26 2.58 -7.39
CA VAL A 388 4.52 2.06 -8.75
C VAL A 388 3.52 2.56 -9.80
N PHE A 389 2.33 3.05 -9.40
CA PHE A 389 1.32 3.62 -10.30
C PHE A 389 1.38 5.15 -10.44
N ALA A 390 2.38 5.81 -9.89
CA ALA A 390 2.51 7.27 -9.96
C ALA A 390 2.51 7.78 -11.41
N PRO A 391 1.72 8.83 -11.75
CA PRO A 391 1.50 9.27 -13.13
C PRO A 391 2.61 10.20 -13.65
N LEU A 392 3.85 9.72 -13.65
CA LEU A 392 4.97 10.44 -14.25
C LEU A 392 4.84 10.50 -15.78
N LYS A 393 5.05 11.68 -16.37
CA LYS A 393 4.93 11.89 -17.81
C LYS A 393 6.08 11.26 -18.61
N LYS A 394 7.30 11.37 -18.10
CA LYS A 394 8.52 10.81 -18.69
C LYS A 394 9.24 9.99 -17.63
N LEU A 395 9.00 8.71 -17.60
CA LEU A 395 9.64 7.80 -16.65
C LEU A 395 10.96 7.30 -17.24
N GLY A 396 12.08 7.54 -16.54
CA GLY A 396 13.42 7.10 -16.95
C GLY A 396 13.98 5.96 -16.09
N LEU A 397 13.56 5.87 -14.85
CA LEU A 397 14.13 4.89 -13.91
C LEU A 397 13.07 4.48 -12.86
N ILE A 398 13.00 3.18 -12.57
CA ILE A 398 12.35 2.66 -11.37
C ILE A 398 13.40 1.96 -10.53
N VAL A 399 13.54 2.36 -9.28
CA VAL A 399 14.38 1.69 -8.27
C VAL A 399 13.48 0.92 -7.31
N ILE A 400 13.79 -0.33 -7.03
CA ILE A 400 13.15 -1.12 -5.96
C ILE A 400 14.22 -1.50 -4.95
N ASP A 401 14.20 -0.82 -3.81
CA ASP A 401 15.13 -1.12 -2.72
C ASP A 401 14.60 -2.29 -1.88
N GLU A 402 15.52 -3.13 -1.38
CA GLU A 402 15.19 -4.39 -0.67
C GLU A 402 14.15 -5.22 -1.47
N GLU A 403 14.46 -5.52 -2.75
CA GLU A 403 13.50 -6.09 -3.74
C GLU A 403 12.90 -7.43 -3.32
N GLN A 404 13.56 -8.16 -2.40
CA GLN A 404 13.11 -9.45 -1.84
C GLN A 404 11.97 -9.31 -0.84
N GLU A 405 11.60 -8.07 -0.46
CA GLU A 405 10.59 -7.85 0.58
C GLU A 405 9.19 -8.23 0.12
N GLY A 406 8.52 -9.06 0.95
CA GLY A 406 7.15 -9.49 0.68
C GLY A 406 6.10 -8.37 0.66
N ALA A 407 6.43 -7.19 1.21
CA ALA A 407 5.55 -6.01 1.21
C ALA A 407 5.21 -5.49 -0.20
N TYR A 408 6.00 -5.85 -1.20
CA TYR A 408 5.75 -5.49 -2.61
C TYR A 408 4.65 -6.33 -3.27
N ALA A 409 4.20 -7.43 -2.65
CA ALA A 409 3.03 -8.19 -3.07
C ALA A 409 1.75 -7.65 -2.41
N SER A 410 0.69 -7.46 -3.20
CA SER A 410 -0.61 -7.02 -2.70
C SER A 410 -1.39 -8.21 -2.13
N GLN A 411 -1.81 -8.12 -0.87
CA GLN A 411 -2.66 -9.13 -0.23
C GLN A 411 -4.16 -8.96 -0.51
N SER A 412 -4.57 -7.82 -1.04
CA SER A 412 -5.94 -7.51 -1.44
C SER A 412 -6.06 -7.37 -2.96
N ALA A 413 -7.26 -7.53 -3.47
CA ALA A 413 -7.52 -7.36 -4.91
C ALA A 413 -7.26 -5.90 -5.37
N PRO A 414 -6.60 -5.74 -6.51
CA PRO A 414 -5.91 -6.74 -7.30
C PRO A 414 -4.61 -7.24 -6.63
N ARG A 415 -4.38 -8.56 -6.66
CA ARG A 415 -3.22 -9.20 -6.04
C ARG A 415 -2.00 -9.15 -6.96
N TYR A 416 -1.43 -7.96 -7.11
CA TYR A 416 -0.24 -7.71 -7.96
C TYR A 416 1.04 -7.68 -7.15
N HIS A 417 2.15 -7.88 -7.82
CA HIS A 417 3.49 -7.62 -7.29
C HIS A 417 4.08 -6.37 -7.94
N ALA A 418 4.55 -5.40 -7.14
CA ALA A 418 5.05 -4.12 -7.66
C ALA A 418 6.22 -4.27 -8.64
N ARG A 419 7.10 -5.27 -8.43
CA ARG A 419 8.20 -5.59 -9.36
C ARG A 419 7.70 -5.93 -10.76
N GLU A 420 6.60 -6.69 -10.87
CA GLU A 420 6.05 -7.06 -12.17
C GLU A 420 5.41 -5.85 -12.87
N ILE A 421 4.74 -4.98 -12.12
CA ILE A 421 4.23 -3.71 -12.66
C ILE A 421 5.38 -2.79 -13.09
N ALA A 422 6.45 -2.71 -12.28
CA ALA A 422 7.64 -1.93 -12.63
C ALA A 422 8.28 -2.40 -13.95
N LYS A 423 8.42 -3.72 -14.15
CA LYS A 423 8.91 -4.30 -15.42
C LYS A 423 8.06 -3.86 -16.61
N VAL A 424 6.76 -3.89 -16.44
CA VAL A 424 5.79 -3.55 -17.49
C VAL A 424 5.85 -2.06 -17.82
N ARG A 425 5.92 -1.19 -16.80
CA ARG A 425 6.09 0.26 -16.97
C ARG A 425 7.43 0.63 -17.61
N CYS A 426 8.51 -0.02 -17.16
CA CYS A 426 9.83 0.19 -17.78
C CYS A 426 9.83 -0.20 -19.27
N ARG A 427 9.10 -1.26 -19.64
CA ARG A 427 8.93 -1.61 -21.06
C ARG A 427 8.14 -0.55 -21.83
N TYR A 428 7.06 -0.02 -21.25
CA TYR A 428 6.21 0.99 -21.89
C TYR A 428 6.98 2.29 -22.15
N HIS A 429 7.77 2.76 -21.17
CA HIS A 429 8.53 4.00 -21.26
C HIS A 429 9.95 3.87 -21.80
N LYS A 430 10.41 2.66 -22.10
CA LYS A 430 11.82 2.35 -22.36
C LYS A 430 12.73 2.82 -21.20
N ALA A 431 12.27 2.67 -19.97
CA ALA A 431 12.97 3.07 -18.76
C ALA A 431 13.81 1.93 -18.21
N MET A 432 14.77 2.23 -17.35
CA MET A 432 15.57 1.23 -16.66
C MET A 432 14.88 0.77 -15.37
N LEU A 433 14.96 -0.53 -15.07
CA LEU A 433 14.59 -1.11 -13.77
C LEU A 433 15.84 -1.47 -12.98
N LEU A 434 16.01 -0.85 -11.82
CA LEU A 434 17.07 -1.17 -10.86
C LEU A 434 16.48 -1.87 -9.63
N LEU A 435 16.89 -3.10 -9.39
CA LEU A 435 16.60 -3.88 -8.20
C LEU A 435 17.81 -3.80 -7.27
N ALA A 436 17.62 -3.41 -6.01
CA ALA A 436 18.71 -3.30 -5.04
C ALA A 436 18.45 -4.23 -3.86
N SER A 437 19.44 -5.04 -3.48
CA SER A 437 19.34 -5.97 -2.35
C SER A 437 20.69 -6.43 -1.83
N ALA A 438 20.72 -6.77 -0.53
CA ALA A 438 21.82 -7.51 0.08
C ALA A 438 21.57 -9.03 0.02
N THR A 439 20.31 -9.42 -0.03
CA THR A 439 19.84 -10.81 -0.08
C THR A 439 18.76 -10.92 -1.14
N PRO A 440 19.13 -10.87 -2.42
CA PRO A 440 18.17 -10.86 -3.53
C PRO A 440 17.20 -12.04 -3.44
N SER A 441 15.99 -11.87 -4.00
CA SER A 441 15.08 -13.02 -4.15
C SER A 441 15.71 -14.08 -5.06
N ILE A 442 15.44 -15.34 -4.74
CA ILE A 442 15.97 -16.47 -5.51
C ILE A 442 15.59 -16.34 -7.01
N GLU A 443 14.38 -15.85 -7.27
CA GLU A 443 13.90 -15.63 -8.63
C GLU A 443 14.71 -14.55 -9.37
N THR A 444 15.01 -13.43 -8.72
CA THR A 444 15.78 -12.33 -9.31
C THR A 444 17.23 -12.75 -9.54
N PHE A 445 17.85 -13.37 -8.53
CA PHE A 445 19.24 -13.80 -8.64
C PHE A 445 19.42 -14.91 -9.71
N TYR A 446 18.44 -15.83 -9.82
CA TYR A 446 18.42 -16.82 -10.91
C TYR A 446 18.38 -16.16 -12.29
N GLN A 447 17.56 -15.10 -12.46
CA GLN A 447 17.52 -14.36 -13.74
C GLN A 447 18.86 -13.65 -14.03
N ALA A 448 19.51 -13.12 -13.01
CA ALA A 448 20.83 -12.50 -13.12
C ALA A 448 21.91 -13.53 -13.52
N GLN A 449 21.93 -14.72 -12.88
CA GLN A 449 22.82 -15.83 -13.23
C GLN A 449 22.60 -16.38 -14.66
N LYS A 450 21.39 -16.21 -15.19
CA LYS A 450 21.04 -16.56 -16.58
C LYS A 450 21.30 -15.44 -17.58
N GLY A 451 21.88 -14.33 -17.16
CA GLY A 451 22.18 -13.18 -18.02
C GLY A 451 20.96 -12.41 -18.50
N LYS A 452 19.76 -12.65 -17.91
CA LYS A 452 18.53 -11.91 -18.24
C LYS A 452 18.40 -10.58 -17.49
N ILE A 453 19.16 -10.43 -16.43
CA ILE A 453 19.29 -9.23 -15.62
C ILE A 453 20.78 -8.95 -15.45
N HIS A 454 21.18 -7.70 -15.59
CA HIS A 454 22.58 -7.30 -15.39
C HIS A 454 22.92 -7.32 -13.90
N LEU A 455 23.95 -8.09 -13.53
CA LEU A 455 24.42 -8.17 -12.15
C LEU A 455 25.53 -7.14 -11.91
N VAL A 456 25.30 -6.21 -10.98
CA VAL A 456 26.29 -5.24 -10.51
C VAL A 456 26.53 -5.51 -9.04
N THR A 457 27.79 -5.80 -8.66
CA THR A 457 28.12 -6.30 -7.31
C THR A 457 28.96 -5.31 -6.53
N LEU A 458 28.57 -5.08 -5.26
CA LEU A 458 29.35 -4.33 -4.25
C LEU A 458 29.77 -5.29 -3.14
N SER A 459 30.95 -5.86 -3.23
CA SER A 459 31.41 -6.94 -2.35
C SER A 459 31.95 -6.48 -0.99
N LYS A 460 32.24 -5.17 -0.83
CA LYS A 460 32.86 -4.64 0.40
C LYS A 460 31.87 -3.70 1.12
N ARG A 461 31.96 -3.64 2.44
CA ARG A 461 31.32 -2.58 3.22
C ARG A 461 32.01 -1.24 3.00
N TYR A 462 31.24 -0.18 3.10
CA TYR A 462 31.74 1.19 3.05
C TYR A 462 32.81 1.43 4.13
N LEU A 463 33.87 2.13 3.79
CA LEU A 463 35.06 2.37 4.62
C LEU A 463 35.81 1.08 5.05
N GLY A 464 35.64 -0.04 4.36
CA GLY A 464 36.37 -1.27 4.66
C GLY A 464 36.02 -1.93 5.99
N ASN A 465 34.89 -1.56 6.62
CA ASN A 465 34.44 -2.14 7.87
C ASN A 465 34.29 -3.66 7.75
N GLN A 466 34.82 -4.40 8.72
CA GLN A 466 34.70 -5.85 8.75
C GLN A 466 33.25 -6.28 9.03
N LEU A 467 32.92 -7.47 8.53
CA LEU A 467 31.64 -8.12 8.88
C LEU A 467 31.64 -8.43 10.38
N PRO A 468 30.44 -8.36 11.05
CA PRO A 468 30.33 -8.68 12.45
C PRO A 468 30.75 -10.13 12.73
N LYS A 469 31.39 -10.37 13.89
CA LYS A 469 31.58 -11.73 14.37
C LYS A 469 30.25 -12.32 14.82
N VAL A 470 29.89 -13.48 14.29
CA VAL A 470 28.63 -14.15 14.61
C VAL A 470 28.91 -15.43 15.37
N GLN A 471 28.22 -15.56 16.51
CA GLN A 471 28.22 -16.78 17.32
C GLN A 471 26.81 -17.42 17.22
N ILE A 472 26.79 -18.74 16.93
CA ILE A 472 25.56 -19.53 17.00
C ILE A 472 25.50 -20.15 18.38
N VAL A 473 24.40 -19.97 19.09
CA VAL A 473 24.17 -20.49 20.44
C VAL A 473 23.11 -21.57 20.38
N ASP A 474 23.44 -22.77 20.87
CA ASP A 474 22.53 -23.91 20.95
C ASP A 474 21.64 -23.82 22.19
N MET A 475 20.33 -23.62 21.95
CA MET A 475 19.34 -23.47 23.00
C MET A 475 18.77 -24.80 23.53
N ASN A 476 19.16 -25.94 22.97
CA ASN A 476 18.65 -27.27 23.42
C ASN A 476 19.01 -27.59 24.87
N GLN A 477 20.10 -27.01 25.38
CA GLN A 477 20.55 -27.18 26.76
C GLN A 477 20.05 -26.09 27.72
N SER A 478 19.37 -25.06 27.23
CA SER A 478 18.94 -23.87 28.01
C SER A 478 17.45 -23.98 28.39
N TYR A 479 17.09 -24.97 29.21
CA TYR A 479 15.71 -25.19 29.62
C TYR A 479 15.15 -24.03 30.46
N GLY A 480 14.06 -23.41 29.97
CA GLY A 480 13.26 -22.42 30.71
C GLY A 480 13.70 -20.97 30.61
N PHE A 481 14.75 -20.66 29.86
CA PHE A 481 15.24 -19.30 29.59
C PHE A 481 15.09 -18.96 28.12
N ASP A 482 14.60 -17.74 27.85
CA ASP A 482 14.55 -17.22 26.48
C ASP A 482 15.89 -16.58 26.06
N ILE A 483 16.70 -16.16 27.05
CA ILE A 483 18.01 -15.50 26.86
C ILE A 483 19.12 -16.43 27.38
N SER A 484 20.07 -16.77 26.51
CA SER A 484 21.21 -17.62 26.90
C SER A 484 22.19 -16.89 27.81
N GLN A 485 23.02 -17.69 28.53
CA GLN A 485 24.08 -17.15 29.40
C GLN A 485 25.11 -16.35 28.57
N GLU A 486 25.47 -16.82 27.39
CA GLU A 486 26.39 -16.13 26.48
C GLU A 486 25.84 -14.76 26.06
N LEU A 487 24.55 -14.67 25.69
CA LEU A 487 23.95 -13.39 25.32
C LEU A 487 23.85 -12.46 26.52
N THR A 488 23.56 -12.99 27.71
CA THR A 488 23.55 -12.24 28.96
C THR A 488 24.93 -11.63 29.27
N ALA A 489 26.01 -12.41 29.11
CA ALA A 489 27.39 -11.94 29.32
C ALA A 489 27.75 -10.82 28.34
N GLU A 490 27.46 -11.01 27.05
CA GLU A 490 27.72 -10.00 26.00
C GLU A 490 26.91 -8.70 26.21
N LEU A 491 25.67 -8.81 26.71
CA LEU A 491 24.85 -7.64 27.08
C LEU A 491 25.45 -6.90 28.26
N ALA A 492 25.96 -7.61 29.26
CA ALA A 492 26.62 -7.01 30.42
C ALA A 492 27.87 -6.22 30.00
N ASP A 493 28.73 -6.80 29.15
CA ASP A 493 29.93 -6.15 28.62
C ASP A 493 29.56 -4.90 27.80
N ASN A 494 28.51 -4.97 26.99
CA ASN A 494 28.03 -3.82 26.20
C ASN A 494 27.54 -2.67 27.08
N LEU A 495 26.77 -2.97 28.13
CA LEU A 495 26.29 -1.99 29.11
C LEU A 495 27.44 -1.33 29.85
N GLN A 496 28.45 -2.09 30.30
CA GLN A 496 29.65 -1.56 30.95
C GLN A 496 30.44 -0.64 30.01
N SER A 497 30.47 -0.98 28.71
CA SER A 497 31.15 -0.19 27.68
C SER A 497 30.32 1.00 27.19
N ASN A 498 29.16 1.26 27.76
CA ASN A 498 28.21 2.29 27.35
C ASN A 498 27.84 2.20 25.85
N GLN A 499 27.70 0.98 25.34
CA GLN A 499 27.32 0.66 23.96
C GLN A 499 25.88 0.18 23.90
N GLN A 500 25.27 0.27 22.73
CA GLN A 500 23.88 -0.12 22.53
C GLN A 500 23.73 -1.53 21.96
N SER A 501 22.63 -2.18 22.32
CA SER A 501 22.31 -3.52 21.86
C SER A 501 20.91 -3.58 21.24
N ILE A 502 20.74 -4.42 20.22
CA ILE A 502 19.43 -4.74 19.62
C ILE A 502 19.13 -6.23 19.83
N ILE A 503 17.97 -6.53 20.39
CA ILE A 503 17.47 -7.88 20.55
C ILE A 503 16.29 -8.08 19.60
N LEU A 504 16.48 -8.95 18.61
CA LEU A 504 15.44 -9.34 17.68
C LEU A 504 14.75 -10.60 18.17
N LEU A 505 13.44 -10.53 18.35
CA LEU A 505 12.62 -11.71 18.46
C LEU A 505 12.08 -12.08 17.08
N ASN A 506 12.57 -13.21 16.54
CA ASN A 506 12.12 -13.73 15.25
C ASN A 506 10.75 -14.39 15.39
N ARG A 507 9.69 -13.59 15.66
CA ARG A 507 8.33 -14.09 15.86
C ARG A 507 7.34 -13.32 14.98
N ARG A 508 6.83 -13.98 13.94
CA ARG A 508 5.59 -13.54 13.26
C ARG A 508 4.46 -14.48 13.70
N GLY A 509 3.33 -13.91 14.12
CA GLY A 509 2.04 -14.59 14.10
C GLY A 509 1.63 -15.39 15.34
N TYR A 510 2.36 -15.36 16.46
CA TYR A 510 1.80 -15.80 17.73
C TYR A 510 1.60 -14.57 18.63
N HIS A 511 0.39 -14.02 18.51
CA HIS A 511 -0.17 -13.14 19.51
C HIS A 511 -0.15 -13.84 20.86
N THR A 512 -0.20 -13.10 21.95
CA THR A 512 -0.32 -13.57 23.30
C THR A 512 -1.54 -14.48 23.43
N ALA A 513 -1.41 -15.73 23.01
CA ALA A 513 -2.51 -16.67 23.12
C ALA A 513 -2.75 -16.96 24.59
N VAL A 514 -3.96 -16.74 25.03
CA VAL A 514 -4.39 -17.17 26.36
C VAL A 514 -4.59 -18.69 26.29
N LYS A 515 -3.79 -19.41 27.07
CA LYS A 515 -3.80 -20.87 27.11
C LYS A 515 -4.03 -21.34 28.55
N CYS A 516 -4.86 -22.36 28.74
CA CYS A 516 -4.98 -23.00 30.01
C CYS A 516 -3.74 -23.89 30.30
N ASN A 517 -3.05 -23.65 31.43
CA ASN A 517 -1.89 -24.42 31.81
C ASN A 517 -2.27 -25.83 32.33
N SER A 518 -3.54 -26.09 32.67
CA SER A 518 -4.03 -27.38 33.11
C SER A 518 -4.40 -28.34 31.97
N CYS A 519 -5.19 -27.88 30.98
CA CYS A 519 -5.67 -28.74 29.90
C CYS A 519 -5.10 -28.41 28.52
N GLY A 520 -4.33 -27.33 28.41
CA GLY A 520 -3.73 -26.92 27.15
C GLY A 520 -4.65 -26.18 26.19
N GLU A 521 -5.94 -25.94 26.57
CA GLU A 521 -6.90 -25.22 25.71
C GLU A 521 -6.44 -23.79 25.41
N VAL A 522 -6.50 -23.42 24.13
CA VAL A 522 -6.17 -22.07 23.63
C VAL A 522 -7.46 -21.32 23.35
N ILE A 523 -7.61 -20.13 23.92
CA ILE A 523 -8.79 -19.30 23.70
C ILE A 523 -8.76 -18.76 22.28
N LYS A 524 -9.71 -19.20 21.44
CA LYS A 524 -9.83 -18.83 20.03
C LYS A 524 -10.89 -17.75 19.78
N CYS A 525 -10.72 -17.00 18.72
CA CYS A 525 -11.73 -16.08 18.24
C CYS A 525 -12.97 -16.84 17.74
N PRO A 526 -14.20 -16.48 18.13
CA PRO A 526 -15.42 -17.16 17.67
C PRO A 526 -15.64 -16.97 16.14
N ASN A 527 -15.10 -15.90 15.54
CA ASN A 527 -15.27 -15.54 14.14
C ASN A 527 -14.08 -15.97 13.26
N CYS A 528 -12.95 -16.35 13.87
CA CYS A 528 -11.70 -16.69 13.16
C CYS A 528 -11.09 -17.95 13.75
N SER A 529 -10.32 -18.68 12.95
CA SER A 529 -9.60 -19.89 13.42
C SER A 529 -8.30 -19.56 14.17
N VAL A 530 -8.14 -18.34 14.70
CA VAL A 530 -6.93 -17.88 15.36
C VAL A 530 -7.15 -17.66 16.84
N ALA A 531 -6.09 -17.80 17.63
CA ALA A 531 -6.11 -17.47 19.04
C ALA A 531 -6.41 -15.98 19.27
N LEU A 532 -7.11 -15.65 20.34
CA LEU A 532 -7.25 -14.26 20.80
C LEU A 532 -5.96 -13.81 21.45
N THR A 533 -5.58 -12.55 21.17
CA THR A 533 -4.44 -11.89 21.80
C THR A 533 -4.87 -11.12 23.03
N TYR A 534 -4.18 -11.30 24.14
CA TYR A 534 -4.37 -10.47 25.32
C TYR A 534 -3.55 -9.18 25.24
N HIS A 535 -4.21 -8.06 25.46
CA HIS A 535 -3.58 -6.74 25.51
C HIS A 535 -3.57 -6.21 26.94
N HIS A 536 -2.37 -6.10 27.51
CA HIS A 536 -2.19 -5.61 28.88
C HIS A 536 -2.72 -4.18 29.10
N ALA A 537 -2.57 -3.31 28.08
CA ALA A 537 -2.96 -1.90 28.17
C ALA A 537 -4.46 -1.68 28.46
N ASN A 538 -5.33 -2.52 27.92
CA ASN A 538 -6.79 -2.44 28.10
C ASN A 538 -7.40 -3.65 28.78
N ARG A 539 -6.58 -4.65 29.20
CA ARG A 539 -6.97 -5.91 29.84
C ARG A 539 -8.02 -6.71 29.06
N ARG A 540 -7.99 -6.61 27.71
CA ARG A 540 -8.92 -7.32 26.83
C ARG A 540 -8.21 -8.32 25.92
N MET A 541 -8.94 -9.39 25.58
CA MET A 541 -8.55 -10.29 24.51
C MET A 541 -9.12 -9.79 23.19
N MET A 542 -8.29 -9.67 22.15
CA MET A 542 -8.68 -9.14 20.83
C MET A 542 -8.25 -10.06 19.70
N CYS A 543 -9.02 -10.09 18.64
CA CYS A 543 -8.67 -10.73 17.38
C CYS A 543 -8.17 -9.68 16.39
N HIS A 544 -6.90 -9.75 15.98
CA HIS A 544 -6.30 -8.80 15.02
C HIS A 544 -6.81 -8.96 13.57
N TYR A 545 -7.56 -10.03 13.28
CA TYR A 545 -8.13 -10.26 11.95
C TYR A 545 -9.52 -9.63 11.78
N CYS A 546 -10.38 -9.72 12.79
CA CYS A 546 -11.76 -9.23 12.70
C CYS A 546 -12.11 -8.13 13.69
N GLY A 547 -11.18 -7.76 14.59
CA GLY A 547 -11.44 -6.76 15.64
C GLY A 547 -12.34 -7.26 16.79
N TYR A 548 -12.76 -8.54 16.81
CA TYR A 548 -13.51 -9.08 17.93
C TYR A 548 -12.74 -8.91 19.23
N SER A 549 -13.39 -8.41 20.28
CA SER A 549 -12.78 -8.17 21.58
C SER A 549 -13.71 -8.64 22.71
N ARG A 550 -13.12 -9.28 23.73
CA ARG A 550 -13.81 -9.65 24.97
C ARG A 550 -12.88 -9.51 26.16
N ASP A 551 -13.44 -9.49 27.35
CA ASP A 551 -12.69 -9.44 28.59
C ASP A 551 -11.97 -10.78 28.82
N LEU A 552 -10.93 -10.77 29.67
CA LEU A 552 -10.21 -11.97 30.05
C LEU A 552 -11.12 -12.85 30.90
N GLU A 553 -11.21 -14.14 30.58
CA GLU A 553 -11.88 -15.13 31.41
C GLU A 553 -10.97 -15.56 32.54
N GLU A 554 -11.46 -15.50 33.76
CA GLU A 554 -10.73 -15.94 34.96
C GLU A 554 -10.60 -17.46 35.01
N ARG A 555 -11.50 -18.19 34.36
CA ARG A 555 -11.52 -19.66 34.32
C ARG A 555 -11.48 -20.20 32.90
N CYS A 556 -10.82 -21.34 32.74
CA CYS A 556 -10.78 -22.02 31.46
C CYS A 556 -12.18 -22.48 31.02
N PRO A 557 -12.65 -22.12 29.81
CA PRO A 557 -13.98 -22.55 29.35
C PRO A 557 -14.10 -24.04 29.12
N ASN A 558 -12.99 -24.76 28.98
CA ASN A 558 -12.97 -26.22 28.78
C ASN A 558 -12.91 -27.02 30.07
N CYS A 559 -12.02 -26.67 31.02
CA CYS A 559 -11.79 -27.46 32.22
C CYS A 559 -12.09 -26.73 33.55
N GLY A 560 -12.52 -25.47 33.52
CA GLY A 560 -12.84 -24.66 34.69
C GLY A 560 -11.65 -24.24 35.57
N SER A 561 -10.42 -24.57 35.19
CA SER A 561 -9.20 -24.23 35.92
C SER A 561 -8.95 -22.71 35.89
N GLU A 562 -8.50 -22.16 37.01
CA GLU A 562 -8.08 -20.78 37.18
C GLU A 562 -6.64 -20.53 36.68
N LEU A 563 -5.91 -21.62 36.33
CA LEU A 563 -4.53 -21.57 35.85
C LEU A 563 -4.48 -21.14 34.37
N MET A 564 -4.95 -19.93 34.07
CA MET A 564 -4.86 -19.34 32.74
C MET A 564 -3.45 -18.76 32.55
N GLY A 565 -2.66 -19.40 31.67
CA GLY A 565 -1.33 -18.93 31.31
C GLY A 565 -1.42 -17.93 30.16
N PHE A 566 -0.79 -16.80 30.36
CA PHE A 566 -0.47 -15.90 29.27
C PHE A 566 0.84 -16.41 28.66
N ASN A 567 0.77 -17.11 27.55
CA ASN A 567 1.96 -17.30 26.74
C ASN A 567 2.26 -15.91 26.15
N GLY A 568 2.97 -15.10 26.96
CA GLY A 568 3.20 -13.70 26.78
C GLY A 568 3.63 -13.35 25.37
N SER A 569 3.30 -12.14 24.90
CA SER A 569 3.95 -11.57 23.72
C SER A 569 5.45 -11.77 23.93
N GLY A 570 6.13 -12.37 22.95
CA GLY A 570 7.52 -12.67 23.15
C GLY A 570 8.34 -11.43 23.56
N THR A 571 8.05 -10.26 23.00
CA THR A 571 8.75 -9.00 23.30
C THR A 571 8.53 -8.50 24.72
N GLN A 572 7.32 -8.59 25.30
CA GLN A 572 7.05 -8.21 26.67
C GLN A 572 7.78 -9.11 27.65
N ARG A 573 7.72 -10.43 27.43
CA ARG A 573 8.43 -11.41 28.29
C ARG A 573 9.94 -11.19 28.25
N ILE A 574 10.49 -10.88 27.07
CA ILE A 574 11.92 -10.58 26.92
C ILE A 574 12.26 -9.25 27.62
N GLU A 575 11.41 -8.22 27.51
CA GLU A 575 11.57 -6.96 28.23
C GLU A 575 11.58 -7.19 29.75
N ASP A 576 10.61 -7.98 30.28
CA ASP A 576 10.51 -8.29 31.70
C ASP A 576 11.72 -9.14 32.18
N GLU A 577 12.18 -10.10 31.38
CA GLU A 577 13.36 -10.92 31.70
C GLU A 577 14.64 -10.07 31.72
N LEU A 578 14.85 -9.23 30.71
CA LEU A 578 15.97 -8.28 30.67
C LEU A 578 15.94 -7.27 31.82
N GLY A 579 14.75 -6.78 32.19
CA GLY A 579 14.58 -5.88 33.31
C GLY A 579 14.92 -6.51 34.68
N ARG A 580 14.73 -7.85 34.82
CA ARG A 580 15.17 -8.59 36.01
C ARG A 580 16.68 -8.81 36.02
N ILE A 581 17.27 -9.12 34.84
CA ILE A 581 18.72 -9.37 34.72
C ILE A 581 19.49 -8.03 34.84
N PHE A 582 18.98 -6.97 34.22
CA PHE A 582 19.63 -5.66 34.17
C PHE A 582 18.71 -4.53 34.67
N PRO A 583 18.47 -4.44 35.99
CA PRO A 583 17.50 -3.48 36.57
C PRO A 583 17.84 -2.00 36.29
N GLN A 584 19.11 -1.70 36.00
CA GLN A 584 19.57 -0.33 35.73
C GLN A 584 19.54 0.05 34.24
N ALA A 585 19.34 -0.92 33.34
CA ALA A 585 19.32 -0.65 31.91
C ALA A 585 17.97 -0.08 31.47
N GLN A 586 17.99 0.96 30.66
CA GLN A 586 16.79 1.48 29.99
C GLN A 586 16.52 0.64 28.74
N ILE A 587 15.39 -0.07 28.75
CA ILE A 587 15.01 -0.98 27.68
C ILE A 587 13.90 -0.33 26.87
N LEU A 588 14.05 -0.30 25.56
CA LEU A 588 13.04 0.15 24.61
C LEU A 588 12.37 -1.01 23.92
N ARG A 589 11.09 -1.23 24.16
CA ARG A 589 10.31 -2.20 23.42
C ARG A 589 9.67 -1.59 22.18
N MET A 590 9.88 -2.23 21.03
CA MET A 590 9.37 -1.83 19.72
C MET A 590 8.60 -2.99 19.08
N ASP A 591 7.29 -2.95 19.20
CA ASP A 591 6.38 -3.88 18.51
C ASP A 591 5.13 -3.14 17.98
N VAL A 592 4.35 -3.83 17.16
CA VAL A 592 3.15 -3.27 16.52
C VAL A 592 2.10 -2.85 17.56
N ASP A 593 2.10 -3.50 18.74
CA ASP A 593 1.08 -3.28 19.77
C ASP A 593 1.40 -2.08 20.67
N THR A 594 2.67 -1.70 20.80
CA THR A 594 3.09 -0.59 21.68
C THR A 594 2.94 0.78 21.07
N THR A 595 2.66 0.87 19.77
CA THR A 595 2.67 2.15 19.06
C THR A 595 1.47 2.28 18.14
N MET A 596 0.39 2.87 18.67
CA MET A 596 -0.83 3.16 17.90
C MET A 596 -0.69 4.30 16.90
N SER A 597 0.40 5.09 16.92
CA SER A 597 0.65 6.16 15.95
C SER A 597 2.07 6.09 15.36
N LYS A 598 2.20 6.39 14.06
CA LYS A 598 3.51 6.45 13.37
C LYS A 598 4.47 7.45 14.01
N LEU A 599 3.97 8.58 14.51
CA LEU A 599 4.76 9.60 15.21
C LEU A 599 5.41 9.05 16.49
N ALA A 600 4.74 8.16 17.22
CA ALA A 600 5.30 7.58 18.44
C ALA A 600 6.50 6.66 18.15
N HIS A 601 6.48 5.91 17.03
CA HIS A 601 7.64 5.11 16.61
C HIS A 601 8.86 5.98 16.30
N GLU A 602 8.63 7.08 15.58
CA GLU A 602 9.70 8.01 15.19
C GLU A 602 10.41 8.61 16.39
N VAL A 603 9.64 9.10 17.36
CA VAL A 603 10.18 9.67 18.60
C VAL A 603 11.02 8.64 19.36
N LYS A 604 10.51 7.42 19.50
CA LYS A 604 11.23 6.35 20.21
C LYS A 604 12.54 5.94 19.52
N PHE A 605 12.55 5.87 18.20
CA PHE A 605 13.77 5.60 17.45
C PHE A 605 14.81 6.73 17.59
N GLN A 606 14.35 7.97 17.60
CA GLN A 606 15.21 9.10 17.83
C GLN A 606 15.80 9.09 19.26
N GLU A 607 14.98 8.81 20.25
CA GLU A 607 15.42 8.66 21.64
C GLU A 607 16.45 7.53 21.80
N PHE A 608 16.29 6.41 21.08
CA PHE A 608 17.30 5.36 21.05
C PHE A 608 18.60 5.84 20.38
N ALA A 609 18.50 6.53 19.24
CA ALA A 609 19.67 7.10 18.55
C ALA A 609 20.42 8.11 19.41
N GLU A 610 19.72 8.86 20.25
CA GLU A 610 20.29 9.81 21.23
C GLU A 610 20.91 9.13 22.47
N GLY A 611 20.79 7.80 22.59
CA GLY A 611 21.37 7.03 23.69
C GLY A 611 20.54 6.98 24.98
N LYS A 612 19.26 7.42 24.95
CA LYS A 612 18.38 7.33 26.14
C LYS A 612 18.09 5.91 26.58
N TYR A 613 18.18 4.96 25.64
CA TYR A 613 17.99 3.53 25.87
C TYR A 613 19.25 2.78 25.47
N GLN A 614 19.65 1.78 26.28
CA GLN A 614 20.81 0.93 26.03
C GLN A 614 20.45 -0.33 25.26
N ILE A 615 19.24 -0.89 25.49
CA ILE A 615 18.80 -2.12 24.85
C ILE A 615 17.48 -1.83 24.11
N MET A 616 17.42 -2.18 22.84
CA MET A 616 16.17 -2.18 22.05
C MET A 616 15.72 -3.60 21.82
N VAL A 617 14.49 -3.94 22.21
CA VAL A 617 13.84 -5.24 21.98
C VAL A 617 12.71 -5.07 20.97
N GLY A 618 12.67 -5.92 19.96
CA GLY A 618 11.57 -5.82 19.00
C GLY A 618 11.49 -7.00 18.03
N THR A 619 10.50 -6.90 17.15
CA THR A 619 10.33 -7.86 16.05
C THR A 619 11.02 -7.33 14.78
N GLN A 620 10.62 -7.77 13.62
CA GLN A 620 11.24 -7.39 12.32
C GLN A 620 11.36 -5.88 12.08
N MET A 621 10.66 -5.04 12.84
CA MET A 621 10.75 -3.58 12.71
C MET A 621 12.14 -3.05 13.10
N VAL A 622 12.79 -3.66 14.10
CA VAL A 622 14.14 -3.25 14.55
C VAL A 622 15.24 -3.73 13.59
N ALA A 623 14.91 -4.68 12.71
CA ALA A 623 15.84 -5.23 11.72
C ALA A 623 16.04 -4.33 10.50
N LYS A 624 15.17 -3.33 10.27
CA LYS A 624 15.08 -2.63 8.98
C LYS A 624 15.17 -1.11 9.08
N GLY A 625 15.75 -0.49 8.07
CA GLY A 625 15.61 0.95 7.76
C GLY A 625 16.48 1.93 8.56
N LEU A 626 17.03 1.58 9.73
CA LEU A 626 17.70 2.51 10.64
C LEU A 626 19.20 2.26 10.74
N ASN A 627 19.95 3.33 10.94
CA ASN A 627 21.39 3.29 11.17
C ASN A 627 21.69 3.82 12.59
N PHE A 628 22.19 2.93 13.45
CA PHE A 628 22.59 3.28 14.81
C PHE A 628 24.10 3.02 14.96
N PRO A 629 24.95 4.06 14.88
CA PRO A 629 26.40 3.87 14.92
C PRO A 629 26.91 3.24 16.23
N ASN A 630 26.20 3.45 17.34
CA ASN A 630 26.58 2.95 18.66
C ASN A 630 26.09 1.52 18.98
N VAL A 631 25.39 0.88 18.02
CA VAL A 631 24.94 -0.50 18.17
C VAL A 631 26.08 -1.44 17.77
N THR A 632 26.66 -2.11 18.75
CA THR A 632 27.78 -3.04 18.60
C THR A 632 27.39 -4.49 18.84
N LEU A 633 26.24 -4.75 19.48
CA LEU A 633 25.73 -6.08 19.77
C LEU A 633 24.33 -6.28 19.19
N VAL A 634 24.12 -7.43 18.55
CA VAL A 634 22.79 -7.87 18.11
C VAL A 634 22.54 -9.29 18.59
N GLY A 635 21.45 -9.49 19.32
CA GLY A 635 20.94 -10.81 19.71
C GLY A 635 19.73 -11.20 18.87
N VAL A 636 19.73 -12.39 18.30
CA VAL A 636 18.56 -12.96 17.60
C VAL A 636 18.02 -14.12 18.41
N LEU A 637 16.79 -14.02 18.86
CA LEU A 637 16.10 -15.05 19.61
C LEU A 637 15.20 -15.87 18.67
N ASN A 638 15.14 -17.19 18.91
CA ASN A 638 14.28 -18.12 18.17
C ASN A 638 14.46 -18.02 16.63
N ALA A 639 15.70 -18.16 16.16
CA ALA A 639 16.04 -18.07 14.74
C ALA A 639 15.30 -19.09 13.86
N ASP A 640 14.92 -20.23 14.42
CA ASP A 640 14.33 -21.39 13.72
C ASP A 640 12.93 -21.15 13.15
N GLN A 641 12.17 -20.25 13.74
CA GLN A 641 10.72 -20.17 13.51
C GLN A 641 10.33 -19.96 12.04
N SER A 642 11.07 -19.12 11.31
CA SER A 642 10.79 -18.88 9.89
C SER A 642 11.18 -20.05 9.00
N ILE A 643 12.16 -20.86 9.42
CA ILE A 643 12.67 -22.02 8.66
C ILE A 643 11.61 -23.12 8.58
N TYR A 644 10.93 -23.38 9.69
CA TYR A 644 9.90 -24.43 9.79
C TYR A 644 8.49 -23.93 9.41
N SER A 645 8.39 -22.79 8.71
CA SER A 645 7.11 -22.35 8.16
C SER A 645 6.66 -23.28 7.03
N GLN A 646 5.36 -23.38 6.80
CA GLN A 646 4.79 -24.14 5.68
C GLN A 646 4.99 -23.45 4.32
N ASP A 647 5.52 -22.23 4.30
CA ASP A 647 5.78 -21.48 3.08
C ASP A 647 7.12 -21.90 2.45
N PHE A 648 7.14 -22.20 1.16
CA PHE A 648 8.36 -22.56 0.43
C PHE A 648 9.45 -21.48 0.46
N ARG A 649 9.11 -20.23 0.80
CA ARG A 649 10.05 -19.12 1.03
C ARG A 649 10.55 -19.02 2.46
N GLY A 650 10.19 -19.96 3.34
CA GLY A 650 10.55 -19.91 4.76
C GLY A 650 12.06 -19.77 4.99
N CYS A 651 12.85 -20.62 4.31
CA CYS A 651 14.31 -20.57 4.36
C CYS A 651 14.88 -19.25 3.81
N GLU A 652 14.36 -18.77 2.71
CA GLU A 652 14.77 -17.50 2.10
C GLU A 652 14.49 -16.31 3.03
N ARG A 653 13.31 -16.28 3.64
CA ARG A 653 12.95 -15.22 4.61
C ARG A 653 13.81 -15.28 5.87
N ALA A 654 14.11 -16.51 6.38
CA ALA A 654 14.98 -16.69 7.53
C ALA A 654 16.39 -16.19 7.22
N PHE A 655 16.98 -16.62 6.10
CA PHE A 655 18.29 -16.17 5.66
C PHE A 655 18.35 -14.64 5.52
N SER A 656 17.38 -14.04 4.82
CA SER A 656 17.33 -12.58 4.59
C SER A 656 17.23 -11.82 5.91
N LEU A 657 16.34 -12.25 6.82
CA LEU A 657 16.15 -11.60 8.11
C LEU A 657 17.42 -11.69 8.96
N LEU A 658 18.00 -12.88 9.11
CA LEU A 658 19.21 -13.07 9.90
C LEU A 658 20.38 -12.23 9.37
N THR A 659 20.61 -12.24 8.05
CA THR A 659 21.67 -11.45 7.39
C THR A 659 21.45 -9.95 7.57
N GLN A 660 20.21 -9.46 7.43
CA GLN A 660 19.88 -8.05 7.61
C GLN A 660 20.12 -7.57 9.04
N VAL A 661 19.73 -8.39 10.03
CA VAL A 661 19.86 -8.05 11.46
C VAL A 661 21.30 -8.11 11.90
N VAL A 662 22.01 -9.16 11.56
CA VAL A 662 23.48 -9.25 11.78
C VAL A 662 24.19 -8.05 11.16
N GLY A 663 23.75 -7.63 9.98
CA GLY A 663 24.29 -6.45 9.29
C GLY A 663 24.02 -5.10 9.97
N ARG A 664 23.23 -5.04 11.08
CA ARG A 664 22.97 -3.79 11.81
C ARG A 664 24.09 -3.41 12.76
N CYS A 665 24.80 -4.34 13.36
CA CYS A 665 25.91 -4.05 14.25
C CYS A 665 27.20 -3.70 13.48
N GLY A 666 28.07 -2.92 14.13
CA GLY A 666 29.36 -2.54 13.58
C GLY A 666 29.29 -1.61 12.37
N ARG A 667 28.33 -0.68 12.35
CA ARG A 667 28.22 0.36 11.31
C ARG A 667 28.98 1.64 11.67
N GLY A 668 29.38 1.76 12.93
CA GLY A 668 30.29 2.81 13.39
C GLY A 668 31.75 2.41 13.26
N THR A 669 32.59 3.00 14.09
CA THR A 669 34.03 2.70 14.17
C THR A 669 34.35 1.44 14.96
N LEU A 670 33.40 0.96 15.79
CA LEU A 670 33.57 -0.20 16.66
C LEU A 670 33.17 -1.51 15.94
N PRO A 671 33.89 -2.61 16.20
CA PRO A 671 33.54 -3.91 15.63
C PRO A 671 32.17 -4.41 16.14
N GLY A 672 31.37 -5.00 15.25
CA GLY A 672 30.09 -5.56 15.61
C GLY A 672 30.16 -7.04 16.03
N ARG A 673 29.29 -7.43 16.97
CA ARG A 673 29.10 -8.82 17.41
C ARG A 673 27.63 -9.21 17.26
N ALA A 674 27.35 -10.43 16.88
CA ALA A 674 25.99 -10.93 16.80
C ALA A 674 25.89 -12.35 17.40
N LEU A 675 24.84 -12.62 18.16
CA LEU A 675 24.51 -13.94 18.67
C LEU A 675 23.18 -14.42 18.07
N ILE A 676 23.18 -15.63 17.52
CA ILE A 676 21.99 -16.25 16.95
C ILE A 676 21.61 -17.44 17.84
N GLN A 677 20.55 -17.31 18.62
CA GLN A 677 20.01 -18.38 19.46
C GLN A 677 19.05 -19.27 18.65
N THR A 678 19.31 -20.57 18.66
CA THR A 678 18.61 -21.55 17.84
C THR A 678 18.56 -22.93 18.50
N THR A 679 17.51 -23.70 18.22
CA THR A 679 17.44 -25.14 18.58
C THR A 679 17.99 -26.04 17.47
N SER A 680 18.39 -25.45 16.33
CA SER A 680 18.93 -26.17 15.17
C SER A 680 20.27 -25.59 14.70
N PRO A 681 21.34 -25.61 15.52
CA PRO A 681 22.61 -24.94 15.24
C PRO A 681 23.30 -25.43 13.97
N ASP A 682 23.04 -26.68 13.58
CA ASP A 682 23.61 -27.30 12.39
C ASP A 682 22.81 -27.06 11.12
N HIS A 683 21.67 -26.35 11.20
CA HIS A 683 20.86 -26.11 10.02
C HIS A 683 21.61 -25.23 9.00
N PRO A 684 21.74 -25.67 7.71
CA PRO A 684 22.55 -24.98 6.70
C PRO A 684 22.21 -23.49 6.56
N VAL A 685 20.92 -23.13 6.58
CA VAL A 685 20.45 -21.74 6.45
C VAL A 685 20.98 -20.84 7.57
N ILE A 686 21.03 -21.35 8.82
CA ILE A 686 21.54 -20.58 9.97
C ILE A 686 23.05 -20.38 9.84
N ARG A 687 23.79 -21.41 9.47
CA ARG A 687 25.24 -21.34 9.27
C ARG A 687 25.60 -20.40 8.13
N GLN A 688 24.91 -20.52 6.99
CA GLN A 688 25.13 -19.65 5.82
C GLN A 688 24.77 -18.19 6.16
N ALA A 689 23.69 -17.93 6.90
CA ALA A 689 23.32 -16.59 7.33
C ALA A 689 24.34 -15.99 8.32
N ALA A 690 24.86 -16.80 9.25
CA ALA A 690 25.93 -16.40 10.18
C ALA A 690 27.20 -15.99 9.43
N MET A 691 27.56 -16.68 8.36
CA MET A 691 28.69 -16.35 7.49
C MET A 691 28.36 -15.30 6.43
N GLN A 692 27.12 -14.87 6.31
CA GLN A 692 26.60 -14.01 5.25
C GLN A 692 26.87 -14.56 3.84
N ASP A 693 26.91 -15.90 3.70
CA ASP A 693 27.17 -16.63 2.45
C ASP A 693 25.88 -16.80 1.65
N TYR A 694 25.50 -15.74 0.93
CA TYR A 694 24.33 -15.80 0.06
C TYR A 694 24.52 -16.76 -1.11
N ASP A 695 25.72 -16.87 -1.66
CA ASP A 695 25.99 -17.74 -2.82
C ASP A 695 25.86 -19.22 -2.44
N GLY A 696 26.31 -19.60 -1.24
CA GLY A 696 26.10 -20.94 -0.67
C GLY A 696 24.62 -21.23 -0.48
N PHE A 697 23.91 -20.33 0.18
CA PHE A 697 22.46 -20.41 0.38
C PHE A 697 21.70 -20.56 -0.95
N TYR A 698 21.99 -19.71 -1.93
CA TYR A 698 21.36 -19.76 -3.25
C TYR A 698 21.59 -21.11 -3.94
N ARG A 699 22.81 -21.63 -3.91
CA ARG A 699 23.15 -22.93 -4.54
C ARG A 699 22.35 -24.10 -3.99
N ASP A 700 22.03 -24.09 -2.70
CA ASP A 700 21.27 -25.16 -2.05
C ASP A 700 19.77 -24.95 -2.27
N GLU A 701 19.27 -23.72 -2.09
CA GLU A 701 17.86 -23.39 -2.23
C GLU A 701 17.37 -23.60 -3.68
N ILE A 702 18.15 -23.20 -4.69
CA ILE A 702 17.75 -23.35 -6.11
C ILE A 702 17.59 -24.82 -6.52
N LYS A 703 18.40 -25.74 -5.94
CA LYS A 703 18.27 -27.19 -6.17
C LYS A 703 16.94 -27.70 -5.58
N THR A 704 16.63 -27.30 -4.36
CA THR A 704 15.38 -27.67 -3.68
C THR A 704 14.16 -27.18 -4.47
N ARG A 705 14.19 -25.93 -4.94
CA ARG A 705 13.09 -25.35 -5.73
C ARG A 705 12.93 -26.06 -7.08
N LYS A 706 14.03 -26.47 -7.72
CA LYS A 706 13.98 -27.22 -8.96
C LYS A 706 13.33 -28.59 -8.76
N LEU A 707 13.73 -29.33 -7.73
CA LEU A 707 13.17 -30.65 -7.40
C LEU A 707 11.67 -30.58 -7.06
N ALA A 708 11.28 -29.60 -6.27
CA ALA A 708 9.92 -29.41 -5.83
C ALA A 708 9.04 -28.65 -6.83
N LEU A 709 9.57 -28.20 -7.97
CA LEU A 709 8.88 -27.36 -8.95
C LEU A 709 8.26 -26.10 -8.28
N TYR A 710 9.12 -25.30 -7.64
CA TYR A 710 8.76 -23.98 -7.12
C TYR A 710 9.34 -22.85 -8.00
N PRO A 711 8.88 -21.61 -7.89
CA PRO A 711 9.51 -20.47 -8.56
C PRO A 711 11.01 -20.41 -8.28
N PRO A 712 11.85 -20.19 -9.30
CA PRO A 712 11.56 -19.67 -10.64
C PRO A 712 11.21 -20.72 -11.71
N PHE A 713 11.04 -22.00 -11.36
CA PHE A 713 10.82 -23.08 -12.33
C PHE A 713 9.35 -23.25 -12.73
N CYS A 714 8.43 -22.68 -11.97
CA CYS A 714 7.01 -22.58 -12.33
C CYS A 714 6.44 -21.24 -11.80
N THR A 715 5.20 -20.98 -12.15
CA THR A 715 4.34 -20.00 -11.47
C THR A 715 3.37 -20.73 -10.55
N LEU A 716 3.22 -20.26 -9.34
CA LEU A 716 2.18 -20.74 -8.44
C LEU A 716 0.94 -19.87 -8.61
N CYS A 717 -0.15 -20.49 -9.03
CA CYS A 717 -1.44 -19.84 -9.14
C CYS A 717 -2.33 -20.42 -8.02
N GLN A 718 -2.61 -19.61 -7.01
CA GLN A 718 -3.53 -19.96 -5.93
C GLN A 718 -4.92 -19.43 -6.25
N VAL A 719 -5.90 -20.32 -6.27
CA VAL A 719 -7.32 -19.96 -6.37
C VAL A 719 -7.92 -20.08 -4.99
N GLY A 720 -8.41 -18.98 -4.44
CA GLY A 720 -8.99 -18.94 -3.12
C GLY A 720 -10.52 -18.77 -3.17
N PHE A 721 -11.19 -19.41 -2.22
CA PHE A 721 -12.64 -19.41 -2.06
C PHE A 721 -12.96 -18.96 -0.64
N SER A 722 -13.99 -18.11 -0.46
CA SER A 722 -14.43 -17.70 0.86
C SER A 722 -15.93 -17.41 0.91
N GLY A 723 -16.56 -17.72 2.04
CA GLY A 723 -18.00 -17.52 2.27
C GLY A 723 -18.40 -17.80 3.71
N GLU A 724 -19.62 -17.44 4.05
CA GLU A 724 -20.14 -17.60 5.42
C GLU A 724 -20.54 -19.06 5.72
N ASN A 725 -20.88 -19.83 4.70
CA ASN A 725 -21.23 -21.26 4.81
C ASN A 725 -20.09 -22.13 4.32
N GLU A 726 -19.56 -22.98 5.21
CA GLU A 726 -18.42 -23.84 4.92
C GLU A 726 -18.69 -24.85 3.82
N GLU A 727 -19.88 -25.48 3.83
CA GLU A 727 -20.25 -26.50 2.85
C GLU A 727 -20.31 -25.91 1.44
N TYR A 728 -20.85 -24.69 1.31
CA TYR A 728 -20.89 -24.01 0.01
C TYR A 728 -19.48 -23.64 -0.49
N VAL A 729 -18.60 -23.19 0.40
CA VAL A 729 -17.22 -22.87 0.04
C VAL A 729 -16.46 -24.13 -0.38
N ARG A 730 -16.58 -25.22 0.37
CA ARG A 730 -15.98 -26.52 0.06
C ARG A 730 -16.52 -27.07 -1.26
N TYR A 731 -17.84 -27.04 -1.45
CA TYR A 731 -18.49 -27.47 -2.68
C TYR A 731 -17.97 -26.65 -3.87
N GLY A 732 -17.91 -25.33 -3.75
CA GLY A 732 -17.39 -24.45 -4.80
C GLY A 732 -15.95 -24.76 -5.18
N ALA A 733 -15.07 -24.98 -4.19
CA ALA A 733 -13.68 -25.36 -4.42
C ALA A 733 -13.57 -26.72 -5.13
N MET A 734 -14.36 -27.73 -4.71
CA MET A 734 -14.37 -29.03 -5.34
C MET A 734 -14.95 -29.00 -6.75
N TRP A 735 -16.01 -28.20 -6.98
CA TRP A 735 -16.58 -28.00 -8.31
C TRP A 735 -15.54 -27.38 -9.25
N PHE A 736 -14.85 -26.32 -8.79
CA PHE A 736 -13.80 -25.68 -9.57
C PHE A 736 -12.67 -26.65 -9.92
N ALA A 737 -12.19 -27.43 -8.96
CA ALA A 737 -11.14 -28.42 -9.19
C ALA A 737 -11.54 -29.46 -10.25
N ARG A 738 -12.77 -30.00 -10.16
CA ARG A 738 -13.27 -30.98 -11.11
C ARG A 738 -13.41 -30.42 -12.52
N GLU A 739 -14.03 -29.25 -12.67
CA GLU A 739 -14.22 -28.64 -13.99
C GLU A 739 -12.90 -28.16 -14.60
N PHE A 740 -11.98 -27.62 -13.75
CA PHE A 740 -10.63 -27.28 -14.17
C PHE A 740 -9.87 -28.51 -14.67
N GLN A 741 -9.91 -29.64 -13.93
CA GLN A 741 -9.26 -30.88 -14.33
C GLN A 741 -9.81 -31.43 -15.64
N LYS A 742 -11.12 -31.34 -15.83
CA LYS A 742 -11.79 -31.77 -17.09
C LYS A 742 -11.28 -30.96 -18.28
N LYS A 743 -11.21 -29.61 -18.16
CA LYS A 743 -10.68 -28.75 -19.22
C LYS A 743 -9.17 -28.96 -19.44
N ALA A 744 -8.41 -29.04 -18.35
CA ALA A 744 -6.96 -29.28 -18.41
C ALA A 744 -6.59 -30.61 -19.07
N SER A 745 -7.39 -31.66 -18.83
CA SER A 745 -7.18 -32.99 -19.50
C SER A 745 -7.72 -33.06 -20.92
N GLY A 746 -8.57 -32.13 -21.31
CA GLY A 746 -9.20 -32.04 -22.62
C GLY A 746 -8.51 -31.05 -23.56
N GLU A 747 -9.14 -29.87 -23.69
CA GLU A 747 -8.72 -28.78 -24.59
C GLU A 747 -7.34 -28.23 -24.29
N TYR A 748 -6.89 -28.27 -23.00
CA TYR A 748 -5.65 -27.70 -22.51
C TYR A 748 -4.61 -28.75 -22.08
N LYS A 749 -4.70 -30.01 -22.62
CA LYS A 749 -3.83 -31.14 -22.21
C LYS A 749 -2.35 -30.95 -22.48
N ASP A 750 -1.99 -30.04 -23.37
CA ASP A 750 -0.62 -29.69 -23.72
C ASP A 750 0.04 -28.68 -22.75
N LEU A 751 -0.74 -28.04 -21.90
CA LEU A 751 -0.20 -27.11 -20.91
C LEU A 751 0.47 -27.86 -19.74
N PRO A 752 1.66 -27.44 -19.32
CA PRO A 752 2.35 -28.02 -18.17
C PRO A 752 1.68 -27.54 -16.87
N ILE A 753 0.62 -28.22 -16.48
CA ILE A 753 -0.20 -27.89 -15.32
C ILE A 753 -0.14 -29.03 -14.30
N ARG A 754 0.09 -28.68 -13.03
CA ARG A 754 -0.07 -29.59 -11.89
C ARG A 754 -0.94 -28.92 -10.84
N MET A 755 -2.17 -29.37 -10.69
CA MET A 755 -3.12 -28.90 -9.69
C MET A 755 -3.04 -29.78 -8.43
N MET A 756 -3.05 -29.14 -7.27
CA MET A 756 -3.19 -29.78 -5.97
C MET A 756 -4.67 -29.87 -5.58
N ASN A 757 -5.03 -30.83 -4.74
CA ASN A 757 -6.38 -30.95 -4.25
C ASN A 757 -6.81 -29.70 -3.45
N PRO A 758 -8.12 -29.37 -3.46
CA PRO A 758 -8.64 -28.32 -2.59
C PRO A 758 -8.31 -28.61 -1.13
N CYS A 759 -7.81 -27.63 -0.42
CA CYS A 759 -7.47 -27.72 1.00
C CYS A 759 -7.83 -26.43 1.75
N GLU A 760 -7.90 -26.54 3.04
CA GLU A 760 -7.99 -25.38 3.91
C GLU A 760 -6.62 -24.68 3.98
N PRO A 761 -6.57 -23.33 3.88
CA PRO A 761 -5.34 -22.59 4.15
C PRO A 761 -5.00 -22.62 5.64
N VAL A 762 -3.78 -22.22 6.02
CA VAL A 762 -3.31 -22.15 7.41
C VAL A 762 -4.31 -21.45 8.35
N ILE A 763 -5.01 -20.44 7.85
CA ILE A 763 -6.11 -19.79 8.57
C ILE A 763 -7.41 -20.10 7.82
N ALA A 764 -8.09 -21.15 8.27
CA ALA A 764 -9.29 -21.66 7.62
C ALA A 764 -10.51 -20.74 7.75
N ARG A 765 -10.56 -19.83 8.75
CA ARG A 765 -11.68 -18.93 8.98
C ARG A 765 -11.20 -17.53 9.36
N VAL A 766 -11.74 -16.49 8.72
CA VAL A 766 -11.43 -15.08 9.01
C VAL A 766 -12.72 -14.26 8.96
N ALA A 767 -12.96 -13.46 9.98
CA ALA A 767 -14.14 -12.58 10.09
C ALA A 767 -15.47 -13.30 9.77
N GLY A 768 -15.66 -14.50 10.31
CA GLY A 768 -16.86 -15.31 10.10
C GLY A 768 -16.90 -16.08 8.78
N LYS A 769 -15.96 -15.86 7.85
CA LYS A 769 -15.91 -16.51 6.54
C LYS A 769 -14.96 -17.69 6.54
N TYR A 770 -15.42 -18.84 6.12
CA TYR A 770 -14.63 -20.03 5.86
C TYR A 770 -13.82 -19.86 4.57
N ARG A 771 -12.68 -20.51 4.49
CA ARG A 771 -11.74 -20.38 3.38
C ARG A 771 -11.25 -21.74 2.90
N TYR A 772 -11.18 -21.90 1.59
CA TYR A 772 -10.54 -23.03 0.90
C TYR A 772 -9.61 -22.48 -0.17
N CYS A 773 -8.62 -23.26 -0.55
CA CYS A 773 -7.71 -22.89 -1.64
C CYS A 773 -7.33 -24.09 -2.50
N ILE A 774 -6.96 -23.79 -3.74
CA ILE A 774 -6.38 -24.72 -4.70
C ILE A 774 -5.07 -24.10 -5.18
N VAL A 775 -4.00 -24.87 -5.17
CA VAL A 775 -2.70 -24.44 -5.71
C VAL A 775 -2.46 -25.12 -7.05
N ILE A 776 -2.17 -24.34 -8.06
CA ILE A 776 -1.88 -24.78 -9.42
C ILE A 776 -0.47 -24.37 -9.78
N LYS A 777 0.42 -25.34 -10.02
CA LYS A 777 1.75 -25.11 -10.58
C LYS A 777 1.62 -25.07 -12.09
N CYS A 778 1.99 -23.95 -12.70
CA CYS A 778 1.79 -23.75 -14.13
C CYS A 778 2.94 -22.92 -14.73
N ARG A 779 2.92 -22.77 -16.03
CA ARG A 779 3.65 -21.75 -16.75
C ARG A 779 2.69 -20.67 -17.18
N MET A 780 3.04 -19.40 -16.89
CA MET A 780 2.17 -18.26 -17.19
C MET A 780 2.21 -17.93 -18.68
N GLU A 781 1.28 -18.55 -19.44
CA GLU A 781 1.11 -18.39 -20.90
C GLU A 781 -0.28 -17.82 -21.18
N GLU A 782 -0.49 -17.31 -22.39
CA GLU A 782 -1.78 -16.76 -22.81
C GLU A 782 -2.90 -17.79 -22.74
N ARG A 783 -2.60 -19.05 -23.14
CA ARG A 783 -3.56 -20.16 -23.09
C ARG A 783 -3.97 -20.51 -21.64
N PHE A 784 -3.01 -20.48 -20.69
CA PHE A 784 -3.34 -20.65 -19.26
C PHE A 784 -4.23 -19.51 -18.76
N SER A 785 -3.92 -18.28 -19.16
CA SER A 785 -4.74 -17.12 -18.79
C SER A 785 -6.18 -17.27 -19.34
N ARG A 786 -6.33 -17.75 -20.57
CA ARG A 786 -7.66 -18.03 -21.17
C ARG A 786 -8.42 -19.07 -20.37
N LEU A 787 -7.79 -20.21 -20.05
CA LEU A 787 -8.38 -21.26 -19.21
C LEU A 787 -8.86 -20.70 -17.87
N MET A 788 -8.02 -19.91 -17.20
CA MET A 788 -8.39 -19.31 -15.91
C MET A 788 -9.59 -18.37 -16.02
N TRP A 789 -9.63 -17.51 -17.04
CA TRP A 789 -10.76 -16.61 -17.27
C TRP A 789 -12.05 -17.36 -17.59
N GLU A 790 -11.97 -18.43 -18.37
CA GLU A 790 -13.13 -19.31 -18.61
C GLU A 790 -13.65 -19.93 -17.32
N MET A 791 -12.74 -20.40 -16.46
CA MET A 791 -13.10 -20.99 -15.18
C MET A 791 -13.71 -19.98 -14.20
N LEU A 792 -13.17 -18.78 -14.12
CA LEU A 792 -13.70 -17.71 -13.26
C LEU A 792 -15.11 -17.29 -13.70
N ARG A 793 -15.33 -17.12 -15.01
CA ARG A 793 -16.66 -16.81 -15.58
C ARG A 793 -17.66 -17.93 -15.36
N ALA A 794 -17.26 -19.18 -15.57
CA ALA A 794 -18.10 -20.33 -15.34
C ALA A 794 -18.49 -20.47 -13.86
N PHE A 795 -17.54 -20.28 -12.94
CA PHE A 795 -17.79 -20.31 -11.50
C PHE A 795 -18.79 -19.24 -11.07
N ASP A 796 -18.61 -18.01 -11.50
CA ASP A 796 -19.46 -16.88 -11.16
C ASP A 796 -20.86 -16.95 -11.79
N SER A 797 -20.99 -17.61 -12.92
CA SER A 797 -22.30 -17.83 -13.62
C SER A 797 -23.16 -18.89 -12.93
N GLU A 798 -22.57 -19.75 -12.11
CA GLU A 798 -23.29 -20.85 -11.46
C GLU A 798 -24.07 -20.31 -10.24
N LYS A 799 -25.39 -20.51 -10.24
CA LYS A 799 -26.29 -19.99 -9.19
C LYS A 799 -25.95 -20.47 -7.79
N LYS A 800 -25.38 -21.67 -7.66
CA LYS A 800 -25.00 -22.28 -6.38
C LYS A 800 -23.79 -21.60 -5.73
N HIS A 801 -23.00 -20.82 -6.49
CA HIS A 801 -21.79 -20.17 -6.00
C HIS A 801 -21.99 -18.70 -5.58
N LYS A 802 -23.20 -18.15 -5.64
CA LYS A 802 -23.48 -16.73 -5.36
C LYS A 802 -22.99 -16.23 -4.00
N GLU A 803 -22.90 -17.11 -3.01
CA GLU A 803 -22.46 -16.80 -1.66
C GLU A 803 -20.97 -17.08 -1.46
N VAL A 804 -20.28 -17.57 -2.48
CA VAL A 804 -18.85 -17.90 -2.44
C VAL A 804 -18.07 -16.91 -3.26
N HIS A 805 -17.21 -16.15 -2.61
CA HIS A 805 -16.28 -15.24 -3.27
C HIS A 805 -15.04 -16.00 -3.74
N ILE A 806 -14.69 -15.88 -5.01
CA ILE A 806 -13.49 -16.45 -5.64
C ILE A 806 -12.45 -15.36 -5.91
N TRP A 807 -11.18 -15.68 -5.76
CA TRP A 807 -10.07 -14.81 -6.11
C TRP A 807 -8.84 -15.62 -6.54
N VAL A 808 -7.93 -14.99 -7.27
CA VAL A 808 -6.68 -15.60 -7.75
C VAL A 808 -5.49 -14.82 -7.22
N ASP A 809 -4.43 -15.53 -6.83
CA ASP A 809 -3.15 -14.97 -6.43
C ASP A 809 -2.00 -15.68 -7.16
N LEU A 810 -1.13 -14.90 -7.79
CA LEU A 810 0.03 -15.43 -8.49
C LEU A 810 1.28 -15.28 -7.62
N ASN A 811 1.91 -16.41 -7.28
CA ASN A 811 3.09 -16.46 -6.41
C ASN A 811 2.88 -15.80 -5.04
N GLY A 812 1.66 -15.93 -4.52
CA GLY A 812 1.25 -15.34 -3.24
C GLY A 812 2.12 -15.75 -2.05
N ASN A 813 2.01 -14.97 -0.98
CA ASN A 813 2.82 -15.16 0.23
C ASN A 813 2.23 -16.18 1.22
N ASP A 814 0.98 -16.59 1.06
CA ASP A 814 0.25 -17.48 2.00
C ASP A 814 -0.09 -18.80 1.31
N LEU A 815 0.91 -19.63 1.06
CA LEU A 815 0.73 -21.00 0.53
C LEU A 815 0.68 -22.02 1.66
#